data_58d2421595ba3e4e4393a353e3e70125
#
_entry.id   58d2421595ba3e4e4393a353e3e70125
#
_cell.length_a   1.000
_cell.length_b   1.000
_cell.length_c   1.000
_cell.angle_alpha   90.00
_cell.angle_beta   90.00
_cell.angle_gamma   90.00
#
_symmetry.space_group_name_H-M   'P 1'
#
loop_
_entity.id
_entity.type
_entity.pdbx_description
1 polymer ?
#
loop_
_entity_poly.entity_id
_entity_poly.type
_entity_poly.pdbx_seq_one_letter_code
_entity_poly.pdbx_strand_id
1 'polypeptide(L)'
;MIDRIRLVGFAALSLGFVGGCSPSAAGGPDGGGPGAGGRATGGTGGATSGGTSGGTSGGTAGASGGADGGTIVASQPLSPNIVVDQFGYRTTAEKIAVVRSPQRGFDSTATFTPGAKYALVDAHSGQMALEAAPAVWNGGAVDSSSGDKAWWFDFSAVTAAGDYFVLDETKAVRSDVFSISDAVYRAVLTQAERMLFYQRDGFAKTAQYAGADWADGAAHLGQCYLYSDAAKTLNKDLHGGWWDAGDFNKYTNWGASDVIELLHAYAESPAAFADDTNIPESGNGVADLLDEVKWELDWLVRMQQSDGSVLSIVGEAAAPAPAFGNPANTAPSLVTDPCAYGPASTSASLSAAAAYAYASVVLGSAAGFGAAYPGYAAGLVTRAQQAWAWAKANPAVFFYNSTSNPTVGSGEQEVPQSDPDRSYALLVKRLQAELYLYEATGDTTARDFFDANYAGVNFISQKYIDGSHGEEQETLLEYTLAPNPTATVVQKIKSAYLSSLQSSQNLGAIQAATDPYLAYLPQYFWGSNQIKSDQGNLFYDVVTFAIDASTSVQAAKGAERYIHYLHGVNPLQIVYLSNMGATGASKSVTRFFHSWYATGSLWDAAGVSKYGPPPGYLTGGPNPSYTWDGCCPNGCSGYSCGAAPLSPPTGQPDQKSYADFNDGWPLDSWSVTEPDDGYQAKYLRLLSKFVH
;
A
#
# COMPACT_ATOMS: atom_id res chain seq x y z
N MET A 1 -50.09 -10.27 -3.72
CA MET A 1 -49.43 -10.46 -5.00
C MET A 1 -47.96 -10.26 -4.72
N ILE A 2 -47.26 -11.37 -4.58
CA ILE A 2 -45.85 -11.43 -4.07
C ILE A 2 -45.00 -11.47 -5.35
N ASP A 3 -44.22 -10.43 -5.56
CA ASP A 3 -43.26 -10.44 -6.66
C ASP A 3 -41.87 -10.74 -6.14
N ARG A 4 -41.25 -11.65 -6.87
CA ARG A 4 -39.97 -12.30 -6.56
C ARG A 4 -38.82 -11.32 -6.79
N ILE A 5 -38.08 -10.99 -5.73
CA ILE A 5 -36.77 -10.40 -5.82
C ILE A 5 -35.81 -11.55 -6.16
N ARG A 6 -35.29 -11.55 -7.37
CA ARG A 6 -34.17 -12.40 -7.77
C ARG A 6 -32.92 -11.85 -7.09
N LEU A 7 -32.35 -12.59 -6.16
CA LEU A 7 -30.96 -12.44 -5.76
C LEU A 7 -30.08 -12.75 -6.98
N VAL A 8 -29.48 -11.74 -7.54
CA VAL A 8 -28.33 -11.90 -8.41
C VAL A 8 -27.14 -12.12 -7.47
N GLY A 9 -26.69 -13.36 -7.40
CA GLY A 9 -25.45 -13.69 -6.70
C GLY A 9 -24.28 -13.03 -7.44
N PHE A 10 -23.62 -12.10 -6.78
CA PHE A 10 -22.32 -11.63 -7.18
C PHE A 10 -21.34 -12.79 -6.96
N ALA A 11 -20.81 -13.30 -8.06
CA ALA A 11 -19.62 -14.12 -8.00
C ALA A 11 -18.48 -13.22 -7.51
N ALA A 12 -18.03 -13.45 -6.28
CA ALA A 12 -16.77 -12.92 -5.83
C ALA A 12 -15.69 -13.49 -6.77
N LEU A 13 -15.01 -12.62 -7.51
CA LEU A 13 -13.75 -12.98 -8.12
C LEU A 13 -12.76 -13.21 -6.97
N SER A 14 -12.74 -14.43 -6.45
CA SER A 14 -11.58 -14.90 -5.75
C SER A 14 -10.50 -15.08 -6.81
N LEU A 15 -9.51 -14.20 -6.82
CA LEU A 15 -8.22 -14.48 -7.44
C LEU A 15 -7.64 -15.71 -6.73
N GLY A 16 -8.08 -16.87 -7.19
CA GLY A 16 -7.50 -18.12 -6.80
C GLY A 16 -6.18 -18.27 -7.56
N PHE A 17 -5.07 -17.98 -6.89
CA PHE A 17 -3.79 -18.49 -7.30
C PHE A 17 -3.85 -20.01 -7.20
N VAL A 18 -4.21 -20.65 -8.29
CA VAL A 18 -3.95 -22.09 -8.46
C VAL A 18 -2.51 -22.20 -8.92
N GLY A 19 -1.59 -22.37 -7.97
CA GLY A 19 -0.26 -22.87 -8.25
C GLY A 19 -0.37 -24.21 -8.94
N GLY A 20 -0.31 -24.21 -10.26
CA GLY A 20 -0.29 -25.42 -11.06
C GLY A 20 1.04 -26.14 -10.91
N CYS A 21 1.10 -27.11 -10.02
CA CYS A 21 2.14 -28.16 -10.09
C CYS A 21 1.82 -29.06 -11.29
N SER A 22 2.50 -28.86 -12.41
CA SER A 22 2.45 -29.80 -13.52
C SER A 22 3.35 -31.02 -13.22
N PRO A 23 2.90 -32.28 -13.41
CA PRO A 23 3.71 -33.43 -13.21
C PRO A 23 4.65 -33.66 -14.42
N SER A 24 5.95 -33.63 -14.20
CA SER A 24 6.90 -34.18 -15.17
C SER A 24 7.17 -35.66 -14.86
N ALA A 25 7.03 -36.47 -15.90
CA ALA A 25 7.14 -37.89 -15.89
C ALA A 25 8.56 -38.40 -15.58
N ALA A 26 8.58 -39.61 -14.97
CA ALA A 26 9.69 -40.34 -14.49
C ALA A 26 10.61 -40.92 -15.59
N GLY A 27 11.88 -40.97 -15.31
CA GLY A 27 12.88 -41.85 -15.96
C GLY A 27 14.10 -42.04 -15.06
N GLY A 28 14.19 -43.17 -14.37
CA GLY A 28 15.41 -43.62 -13.73
C GLY A 28 16.24 -44.52 -14.70
N PRO A 29 17.29 -45.23 -14.29
CA PRO A 29 17.85 -45.46 -12.96
C PRO A 29 19.40 -45.44 -12.86
N ASP A 30 19.89 -45.77 -11.64
CA ASP A 30 21.18 -46.42 -11.25
C ASP A 30 22.41 -45.54 -10.96
N GLY A 31 22.89 -45.59 -9.72
CA GLY A 31 23.94 -46.45 -9.24
C GLY A 31 24.91 -45.79 -8.27
N GLY A 32 25.05 -46.33 -7.06
CA GLY A 32 26.32 -46.35 -6.33
C GLY A 32 26.46 -45.53 -5.05
N GLY A 33 26.28 -46.14 -3.90
CA GLY A 33 26.88 -45.72 -2.62
C GLY A 33 28.27 -46.35 -2.41
N PRO A 34 28.86 -46.43 -1.22
CA PRO A 34 28.61 -45.83 0.09
C PRO A 34 29.91 -45.29 0.78
N GLY A 35 29.79 -44.72 1.97
CA GLY A 35 30.92 -44.50 2.91
C GLY A 35 30.64 -43.42 3.92
N ALA A 36 30.20 -43.72 5.02
CA ALA A 36 30.64 -44.05 6.37
C ALA A 36 31.57 -43.03 7.06
N GLY A 37 31.09 -42.50 8.18
CA GLY A 37 31.79 -42.56 9.44
C GLY A 37 32.26 -41.23 10.06
N GLY A 38 31.83 -40.99 11.29
CA GLY A 38 32.58 -40.09 12.16
C GLY A 38 31.80 -39.42 13.28
N ARG A 39 31.65 -40.13 14.38
CA ARG A 39 31.04 -39.67 15.65
C ARG A 39 32.14 -39.28 16.62
N ALA A 40 31.99 -38.17 17.37
CA ALA A 40 32.58 -37.97 18.71
C ALA A 40 31.90 -36.75 19.35
N THR A 41 31.09 -36.87 20.31
CA THR A 41 31.12 -36.94 21.78
C THR A 41 31.96 -35.89 22.49
N GLY A 42 31.24 -34.96 23.18
CA GLY A 42 31.31 -34.85 24.64
C GLY A 42 32.17 -33.75 25.20
N GLY A 43 31.59 -32.99 26.12
CA GLY A 43 32.37 -32.17 27.06
C GLY A 43 31.52 -31.15 27.85
N THR A 44 31.12 -31.58 29.03
CA THR A 44 30.38 -30.86 30.06
C THR A 44 31.32 -29.98 30.93
N GLY A 45 30.74 -28.91 31.51
CA GLY A 45 31.24 -28.24 32.73
C GLY A 45 31.47 -26.76 32.49
N GLY A 46 31.03 -25.82 33.30
CA GLY A 46 30.63 -25.75 34.65
C GLY A 46 30.50 -24.26 35.01
N ALA A 47 29.61 -23.93 35.89
CA ALA A 47 29.28 -22.60 36.39
C ALA A 47 30.43 -21.93 37.20
N THR A 48 30.44 -20.56 37.23
CA THR A 48 30.33 -19.77 38.46
C THR A 48 30.41 -18.25 38.20
N SER A 49 29.42 -17.59 38.65
CA SER A 49 29.27 -16.37 39.47
C SER A 49 30.13 -15.10 39.21
N GLY A 50 29.42 -14.01 39.08
CA GLY A 50 29.65 -12.83 39.88
C GLY A 50 30.24 -11.60 39.22
N GLY A 51 29.51 -10.52 39.22
CA GLY A 51 30.09 -9.20 39.03
C GLY A 51 29.14 -8.14 38.51
N THR A 52 28.42 -7.51 39.44
CA THR A 52 27.69 -6.26 39.24
C THR A 52 28.62 -5.10 38.87
N SER A 53 28.26 -4.33 37.84
CA SER A 53 28.37 -2.87 37.90
C SER A 53 27.60 -2.22 36.77
N GLY A 54 26.76 -1.27 37.10
CA GLY A 54 25.87 -0.49 36.26
C GLY A 54 26.60 0.48 35.33
N GLY A 55 25.93 0.80 34.30
CA GLY A 55 26.27 1.81 33.34
C GLY A 55 25.04 2.17 32.53
N THR A 56 24.21 3.05 33.08
CA THR A 56 23.14 3.73 32.35
C THR A 56 23.74 4.67 31.33
N SER A 57 23.56 4.39 30.05
CA SER A 57 23.63 5.40 29.03
C SER A 57 22.39 5.34 28.20
N GLY A 58 21.36 6.11 28.62
CA GLY A 58 20.18 6.41 27.83
C GLY A 58 20.59 7.34 26.70
N GLY A 59 20.58 6.83 25.48
CA GLY A 59 20.58 7.63 24.28
C GLY A 59 19.18 8.16 24.04
N THR A 60 18.95 9.43 24.36
CA THR A 60 17.76 10.17 23.94
C THR A 60 17.89 10.44 22.45
N ALA A 61 17.16 9.67 21.63
CA ALA A 61 16.87 10.05 20.25
C ALA A 61 15.86 11.22 20.30
N GLY A 62 16.28 12.37 19.79
CA GLY A 62 15.46 13.57 19.77
C GLY A 62 14.28 13.42 18.82
N ALA A 63 13.09 13.47 19.38
CA ALA A 63 11.88 13.74 18.60
C ALA A 63 11.89 15.22 18.17
N SER A 64 12.08 15.48 16.88
CA SER A 64 11.88 16.81 16.31
C SER A 64 10.49 16.90 15.74
N GLY A 65 9.60 17.61 16.42
CA GLY A 65 8.30 17.95 15.84
C GLY A 65 7.13 18.06 16.82
N GLY A 66 7.36 18.59 18.02
CA GLY A 66 6.26 18.98 18.91
C GLY A 66 6.64 20.26 19.65
N ALA A 67 5.76 21.25 19.65
CA ALA A 67 5.95 22.41 20.50
C ALA A 67 5.83 21.98 21.95
N ASP A 68 6.82 22.32 22.76
CA ASP A 68 6.96 22.10 24.20
C ASP A 68 7.53 20.71 24.61
N GLY A 69 8.89 20.68 24.72
CA GLY A 69 9.63 19.59 25.34
C GLY A 69 9.47 19.44 26.86
N GLY A 70 8.25 19.59 27.38
CA GLY A 70 7.90 19.35 28.78
C GLY A 70 7.87 17.85 29.14
N THR A 71 8.09 17.52 30.40
CA THR A 71 8.02 16.14 30.88
C THR A 71 6.58 15.63 30.82
N ILE A 72 6.33 14.47 30.21
CA ILE A 72 5.01 13.83 30.21
C ILE A 72 4.66 13.36 31.63
N VAL A 73 3.50 13.77 32.13
CA VAL A 73 3.01 13.44 33.47
C VAL A 73 2.01 12.27 33.51
N ALA A 74 1.82 11.59 32.38
CA ALA A 74 0.89 10.46 32.26
C ALA A 74 1.42 9.23 33.05
N SER A 75 0.94 9.05 34.28
CA SER A 75 1.35 7.97 35.19
C SER A 75 0.44 6.75 35.15
N GLN A 76 -0.75 6.86 34.55
CA GLN A 76 -1.72 5.77 34.49
C GLN A 76 -1.26 4.69 33.50
N PRO A 77 -1.57 3.40 33.77
CA PRO A 77 -1.22 2.33 32.85
C PRO A 77 -1.96 2.45 31.50
N LEU A 78 -1.27 2.06 30.44
CA LEU A 78 -1.85 1.97 29.10
C LEU A 78 -2.95 0.91 29.05
N SER A 79 -4.01 1.20 28.31
CA SER A 79 -5.12 0.28 28.08
C SER A 79 -5.18 -0.13 26.61
N PRO A 80 -5.15 -1.42 26.29
CA PRO A 80 -5.37 -1.89 24.93
C PRO A 80 -6.84 -1.75 24.47
N ASN A 81 -7.68 -1.13 25.29
CA ASN A 81 -9.10 -0.95 25.03
C ASN A 81 -9.47 0.50 24.66
N ILE A 82 -8.53 1.45 24.71
CA ILE A 82 -8.75 2.85 24.34
C ILE A 82 -7.85 3.14 23.14
N VAL A 83 -8.45 3.13 21.95
CA VAL A 83 -7.70 3.26 20.69
C VAL A 83 -7.83 4.67 20.11
N VAL A 84 -6.71 5.22 19.65
CA VAL A 84 -6.55 6.55 19.10
C VAL A 84 -5.65 6.50 17.87
N ASP A 85 -5.68 7.52 17.03
CA ASP A 85 -4.60 7.75 16.06
C ASP A 85 -3.32 8.03 16.85
N GLN A 86 -2.32 7.20 16.68
CA GLN A 86 -1.10 7.24 17.51
C GLN A 86 -0.18 8.40 17.16
N PHE A 87 -0.28 8.92 15.94
CA PHE A 87 0.41 10.16 15.57
C PHE A 87 -0.38 11.37 16.10
N GLY A 88 -1.69 11.32 16.02
CA GLY A 88 -2.59 12.35 16.52
C GLY A 88 -3.60 12.85 15.50
N TYR A 89 -4.05 14.07 15.71
CA TYR A 89 -5.16 14.67 14.97
C TYR A 89 -4.85 16.11 14.58
N ARG A 90 -5.33 16.55 13.41
CA ARG A 90 -5.31 17.97 13.08
C ARG A 90 -6.23 18.75 14.02
N THR A 91 -5.94 20.04 14.22
CA THR A 91 -6.71 20.89 15.14
C THR A 91 -8.20 20.91 14.78
N THR A 92 -8.53 20.89 13.49
CA THR A 92 -9.90 20.97 12.94
C THR A 92 -10.52 19.61 12.58
N ALA A 93 -9.78 18.50 12.75
CA ALA A 93 -10.26 17.15 12.47
C ALA A 93 -11.44 16.76 13.38
N GLU A 94 -12.21 15.79 12.95
CA GLU A 94 -13.04 15.01 13.85
C GLU A 94 -12.13 14.08 14.68
N LYS A 95 -12.26 14.13 16.00
CA LYS A 95 -11.35 13.43 16.93
C LYS A 95 -12.15 12.52 17.83
N ILE A 96 -12.11 11.21 17.53
CA ILE A 96 -12.87 10.20 18.27
C ILE A 96 -11.89 9.10 18.73
N ALA A 97 -11.82 8.91 20.05
CA ALA A 97 -11.23 7.72 20.62
C ALA A 97 -12.29 6.60 20.66
N VAL A 98 -11.91 5.41 20.20
CA VAL A 98 -12.78 4.24 20.28
C VAL A 98 -12.41 3.44 21.51
N VAL A 99 -13.39 3.24 22.42
CA VAL A 99 -13.24 2.35 23.56
C VAL A 99 -13.84 1.01 23.17
N ARG A 100 -13.04 -0.05 23.21
CA ARG A 100 -13.42 -1.38 22.71
C ARG A 100 -13.52 -2.41 23.82
N SER A 101 -14.40 -3.39 23.63
CA SER A 101 -14.50 -4.59 24.45
C SER A 101 -14.59 -5.81 23.53
N PRO A 102 -13.51 -6.59 23.36
CA PRO A 102 -13.50 -7.77 22.51
C PRO A 102 -14.53 -8.81 22.97
N GLN A 103 -15.29 -9.35 22.02
CA GLN A 103 -16.27 -10.42 22.25
C GLN A 103 -15.99 -11.63 21.35
N ARG A 104 -15.29 -11.43 20.22
CA ARG A 104 -14.89 -12.46 19.27
C ARG A 104 -13.46 -12.25 18.84
N GLY A 105 -12.82 -13.31 18.36
CA GLY A 105 -11.45 -13.31 17.89
C GLY A 105 -10.46 -13.76 18.98
N PHE A 106 -9.18 -13.69 18.66
CA PHE A 106 -8.08 -14.17 19.51
C PHE A 106 -8.01 -13.48 20.88
N ASP A 107 -8.52 -12.25 20.96
CA ASP A 107 -8.54 -11.40 22.17
C ASP A 107 -9.87 -11.41 22.92
N SER A 108 -10.80 -12.29 22.56
CA SER A 108 -12.17 -12.35 23.12
C SER A 108 -12.25 -12.53 24.63
N THR A 109 -11.18 -13.00 25.26
CA THR A 109 -11.09 -13.12 26.73
C THR A 109 -10.71 -11.80 27.42
N ALA A 110 -10.23 -10.81 26.69
CA ALA A 110 -9.81 -9.49 27.19
C ALA A 110 -10.99 -8.50 27.22
N THR A 111 -12.15 -8.94 27.72
CA THR A 111 -13.33 -8.08 27.80
C THR A 111 -13.08 -6.88 28.70
N PHE A 112 -13.65 -5.74 28.32
CA PHE A 112 -13.53 -4.48 29.04
C PHE A 112 -14.89 -3.85 29.27
N THR A 113 -15.11 -3.34 30.48
CA THR A 113 -16.29 -2.54 30.79
C THR A 113 -15.83 -1.09 30.97
N PRO A 114 -16.20 -0.18 30.08
CA PRO A 114 -15.82 1.23 30.19
C PRO A 114 -16.31 1.84 31.51
N GLY A 115 -15.54 2.80 32.02
CA GLY A 115 -15.99 3.68 33.09
C GLY A 115 -17.11 4.61 32.60
N ALA A 116 -17.79 5.23 33.55
CA ALA A 116 -18.88 6.18 33.25
C ALA A 116 -18.36 7.54 32.71
N LYS A 117 -17.09 7.83 32.87
CA LYS A 117 -16.51 9.15 32.64
C LYS A 117 -15.10 9.05 32.07
N TYR A 118 -14.89 9.79 31.03
CA TYR A 118 -13.62 9.90 30.30
C TYR A 118 -13.17 11.35 30.26
N ALA A 119 -11.86 11.57 30.30
CA ALA A 119 -11.26 12.87 30.14
C ALA A 119 -10.21 12.89 29.01
N LEU A 120 -10.13 13.98 28.27
CA LEU A 120 -8.95 14.33 27.48
C LEU A 120 -8.03 15.12 28.40
N VAL A 121 -6.83 14.62 28.60
CA VAL A 121 -5.86 15.19 29.55
C VAL A 121 -4.64 15.68 28.79
N ASP A 122 -4.22 16.91 29.04
CA ASP A 122 -2.96 17.47 28.57
C ASP A 122 -1.80 16.69 29.19
N ALA A 123 -0.93 16.14 28.36
CA ALA A 123 0.08 15.20 28.78
C ALA A 123 1.24 15.84 29.58
N HIS A 124 1.39 17.17 29.51
CA HIS A 124 2.47 17.89 30.19
C HIS A 124 2.01 18.55 31.49
N SER A 125 0.82 19.12 31.50
CA SER A 125 0.27 19.77 32.69
C SER A 125 -0.58 18.86 33.58
N GLY A 126 -1.09 17.75 33.01
CA GLY A 126 -2.06 16.88 33.68
C GLY A 126 -3.45 17.50 33.83
N GLN A 127 -3.71 18.63 33.18
CA GLN A 127 -5.02 19.29 33.22
C GLN A 127 -6.00 18.61 32.27
N MET A 128 -7.26 18.51 32.69
CA MET A 128 -8.35 17.98 31.86
C MET A 128 -8.81 19.10 30.89
N ALA A 129 -8.67 18.84 29.57
CA ALA A 129 -9.14 19.73 28.52
C ALA A 129 -10.63 19.51 28.18
N LEU A 130 -11.10 18.28 28.34
CA LEU A 130 -12.49 17.88 28.13
C LEU A 130 -12.84 16.70 29.06
N GLU A 131 -14.11 16.65 29.49
CA GLU A 131 -14.64 15.58 30.29
C GLU A 131 -16.04 15.23 29.80
N ALA A 132 -16.30 13.94 29.47
CA ALA A 132 -17.60 13.46 29.02
C ALA A 132 -17.78 11.95 29.27
N ALA A 133 -19.02 11.49 29.20
CA ALA A 133 -19.32 10.06 29.15
C ALA A 133 -19.11 9.55 27.71
N PRO A 134 -18.57 8.34 27.51
CA PRO A 134 -18.46 7.76 26.18
C PRO A 134 -19.84 7.35 25.65
N ALA A 135 -20.11 7.62 24.37
CA ALA A 135 -21.36 7.24 23.72
C ALA A 135 -21.30 5.77 23.27
N VAL A 136 -22.30 4.98 23.64
CA VAL A 136 -22.35 3.58 23.22
C VAL A 136 -22.62 3.48 21.71
N TRP A 137 -21.78 2.72 20.98
CA TRP A 137 -22.01 2.44 19.59
C TRP A 137 -23.14 1.41 19.41
N ASN A 138 -24.03 1.66 18.45
CA ASN A 138 -25.10 0.76 18.00
C ASN A 138 -25.84 0.04 19.15
N GLY A 139 -26.21 0.76 20.21
CA GLY A 139 -26.92 0.21 21.34
C GLY A 139 -26.20 -0.89 22.13
N GLY A 140 -24.88 -1.03 21.96
CA GLY A 140 -24.07 -2.07 22.60
C GLY A 140 -24.04 -3.40 21.84
N ALA A 141 -24.43 -3.41 20.58
CA ALA A 141 -24.28 -4.57 19.71
C ALA A 141 -22.80 -4.94 19.52
N VAL A 142 -22.54 -6.19 19.21
CA VAL A 142 -21.22 -6.66 18.77
C VAL A 142 -21.13 -6.43 17.28
N ASP A 143 -20.10 -5.69 16.84
CA ASP A 143 -19.81 -5.57 15.43
C ASP A 143 -19.32 -6.90 14.84
N SER A 144 -19.82 -7.25 13.67
CA SER A 144 -19.47 -8.53 13.02
C SER A 144 -18.07 -8.55 12.46
N SER A 145 -17.60 -7.42 11.95
CA SER A 145 -16.32 -7.30 11.25
C SER A 145 -15.13 -7.24 12.22
N SER A 146 -15.26 -6.55 13.35
CA SER A 146 -14.20 -6.49 14.37
C SER A 146 -14.39 -7.50 15.51
N GLY A 147 -15.61 -7.98 15.72
CA GLY A 147 -15.95 -8.83 16.88
C GLY A 147 -16.02 -8.08 18.21
N ASP A 148 -16.09 -6.76 18.20
CA ASP A 148 -16.05 -5.93 19.39
C ASP A 148 -17.39 -5.27 19.72
N LYS A 149 -17.63 -5.00 20.99
CA LYS A 149 -18.49 -3.90 21.44
C LYS A 149 -17.67 -2.64 21.51
N ALA A 150 -18.27 -1.49 21.22
CA ALA A 150 -17.55 -0.23 21.20
C ALA A 150 -18.33 0.94 21.81
N TRP A 151 -17.58 1.94 22.21
CA TRP A 151 -18.06 3.25 22.67
C TRP A 151 -17.16 4.32 22.07
N TRP A 152 -17.70 5.51 21.83
CA TRP A 152 -16.98 6.64 21.30
C TRP A 152 -16.81 7.74 22.34
N PHE A 153 -15.59 8.20 22.53
CA PHE A 153 -15.30 9.42 23.26
C PHE A 153 -14.88 10.49 22.25
N ASP A 154 -15.81 11.41 22.00
CA ASP A 154 -15.64 12.51 21.04
C ASP A 154 -15.02 13.72 21.73
N PHE A 155 -13.84 14.12 21.29
CA PHE A 155 -13.12 15.30 21.74
C PHE A 155 -12.83 16.30 20.60
N SER A 156 -13.61 16.25 19.52
CA SER A 156 -13.48 17.13 18.35
C SER A 156 -13.54 18.61 18.71
N ALA A 157 -14.22 18.96 19.81
CA ALA A 157 -14.32 20.34 20.27
C ALA A 157 -13.00 20.92 20.80
N VAL A 158 -12.02 20.10 21.14
CA VAL A 158 -10.70 20.55 21.58
C VAL A 158 -9.84 20.80 20.35
N THR A 159 -9.52 22.07 20.08
CA THR A 159 -8.72 22.52 18.95
C THR A 159 -7.36 23.09 19.36
N ALA A 160 -7.09 23.15 20.65
CA ALA A 160 -5.80 23.62 21.17
C ALA A 160 -4.71 22.62 20.79
N ALA A 161 -3.63 23.11 20.20
CA ALA A 161 -2.45 22.31 19.91
C ALA A 161 -1.76 21.86 21.20
N GLY A 162 -1.22 20.65 21.22
CA GLY A 162 -0.55 20.07 22.39
C GLY A 162 -0.54 18.54 22.32
N ASP A 163 0.07 17.93 23.34
CA ASP A 163 0.09 16.48 23.49
C ASP A 163 -0.95 16.04 24.53
N TYR A 164 -1.73 15.04 24.20
CA TYR A 164 -2.87 14.61 24.98
C TYR A 164 -2.92 13.10 25.13
N PHE A 165 -3.70 12.63 26.12
CA PHE A 165 -4.15 11.25 26.19
C PHE A 165 -5.61 11.20 26.69
N VAL A 166 -6.30 10.12 26.33
CA VAL A 166 -7.65 9.83 26.82
C VAL A 166 -7.57 8.97 28.06
N LEU A 167 -8.20 9.41 29.14
CA LEU A 167 -8.23 8.75 30.45
C LEU A 167 -9.64 8.21 30.74
N ASP A 168 -9.75 6.92 31.05
CA ASP A 168 -10.90 6.39 31.81
C ASP A 168 -10.69 6.70 33.29
N GLU A 169 -11.39 7.70 33.80
CA GLU A 169 -11.22 8.17 35.17
C GLU A 169 -11.64 7.11 36.23
N THR A 170 -12.62 6.27 35.88
CA THR A 170 -13.13 5.23 36.77
C THR A 170 -12.17 4.05 36.90
N LYS A 171 -11.53 3.68 35.80
CA LYS A 171 -10.60 2.55 35.73
C LYS A 171 -9.16 2.97 35.99
N ALA A 172 -8.85 4.27 35.94
CA ALA A 172 -7.53 4.83 36.03
C ALA A 172 -6.57 4.23 34.99
N VAL A 173 -7.03 4.08 33.74
CA VAL A 173 -6.27 3.60 32.58
C VAL A 173 -6.40 4.59 31.44
N ARG A 174 -5.37 4.65 30.55
CA ARG A 174 -5.31 5.65 29.49
C ARG A 174 -4.99 5.07 28.12
N SER A 175 -5.22 5.88 27.08
CA SER A 175 -4.68 5.66 25.73
C SER A 175 -3.18 5.92 25.67
N ASP A 176 -2.58 5.65 24.50
CA ASP A 176 -1.32 6.25 24.11
C ASP A 176 -1.40 7.78 24.17
N VAL A 177 -0.25 8.45 24.27
CA VAL A 177 -0.13 9.90 24.09
C VAL A 177 -0.11 10.19 22.58
N PHE A 178 -0.84 11.20 22.16
CA PHE A 178 -0.92 11.65 20.78
C PHE A 178 -0.93 13.18 20.70
N SER A 179 -0.58 13.73 19.55
CA SER A 179 -0.57 15.18 19.35
C SER A 179 -1.86 15.69 18.71
N ILE A 180 -2.30 16.90 19.08
CA ILE A 180 -3.24 17.70 18.30
C ILE A 180 -2.42 18.82 17.66
N SER A 181 -2.25 18.79 16.31
CA SER A 181 -1.42 19.76 15.58
C SER A 181 -1.73 19.70 14.09
N ASP A 182 -1.72 20.83 13.40
CA ASP A 182 -1.90 20.85 11.94
C ASP A 182 -0.68 20.28 11.19
N ALA A 183 0.47 20.16 11.85
CA ALA A 183 1.67 19.55 11.30
C ALA A 183 1.80 18.03 11.62
N VAL A 184 0.80 17.42 12.24
CA VAL A 184 0.87 16.06 12.82
C VAL A 184 1.30 14.98 11.82
N TYR A 185 0.93 15.13 10.55
CA TYR A 185 1.20 14.12 9.52
C TYR A 185 2.42 14.40 8.65
N ARG A 186 3.10 15.55 8.82
CA ARG A 186 4.26 15.91 7.97
C ARG A 186 5.36 14.84 8.03
N ALA A 187 5.80 14.47 9.22
CA ALA A 187 6.85 13.46 9.39
C ALA A 187 6.39 12.06 8.94
N VAL A 188 5.10 11.76 9.08
CA VAL A 188 4.52 10.48 8.62
C VAL A 188 4.58 10.41 7.10
N LEU A 189 4.16 11.48 6.40
CA LEU A 189 4.20 11.56 4.93
C LEU A 189 5.65 11.39 4.43
N THR A 190 6.61 12.11 5.03
CA THR A 190 8.02 12.00 4.65
C THR A 190 8.54 10.55 4.79
N GLN A 191 8.24 9.86 5.89
CA GLN A 191 8.67 8.47 6.04
C GLN A 191 7.98 7.53 5.05
N ALA A 192 6.70 7.74 4.79
CA ALA A 192 5.96 6.95 3.81
C ALA A 192 6.46 7.17 2.38
N GLU A 193 6.78 8.41 1.99
CA GLU A 193 7.35 8.75 0.69
C GLU A 193 8.71 8.07 0.47
N ARG A 194 9.53 7.97 1.50
CA ARG A 194 10.85 7.32 1.46
C ARG A 194 10.81 5.82 1.17
N MET A 195 9.66 5.15 1.28
CA MET A 195 9.50 3.77 0.82
C MET A 195 9.94 3.65 -0.65
N LEU A 196 9.54 4.58 -1.53
CA LEU A 196 9.90 4.58 -2.95
C LEU A 196 11.43 4.60 -3.15
N PHE A 197 12.16 5.41 -2.36
CA PHE A 197 13.62 5.42 -2.38
C PHE A 197 14.24 4.06 -2.01
N TYR A 198 13.68 3.36 -1.02
CA TYR A 198 14.16 2.02 -0.65
C TYR A 198 13.84 0.97 -1.72
N GLN A 199 12.80 1.16 -2.50
CA GLN A 199 12.42 0.27 -3.62
C GLN A 199 13.20 0.54 -4.90
N ARG A 200 14.00 1.60 -5.03
CA ARG A 200 14.80 1.88 -6.23
C ARG A 200 15.73 0.71 -6.58
N ASP A 201 15.64 0.23 -7.82
CA ASP A 201 16.56 -0.73 -8.43
C ASP A 201 17.68 -0.03 -9.22
N GLY A 202 18.77 -0.74 -9.49
CA GLY A 202 19.88 -0.22 -10.30
C GLY A 202 20.67 0.94 -9.69
N PHE A 203 20.52 1.18 -8.39
CA PHE A 203 21.06 2.33 -7.67
C PHE A 203 21.71 1.92 -6.36
N ALA A 204 22.86 2.51 -6.02
CA ALA A 204 23.51 2.29 -4.73
C ALA A 204 22.85 3.15 -3.64
N LYS A 205 22.17 2.50 -2.69
CA LYS A 205 21.58 3.14 -1.51
C LYS A 205 22.70 3.41 -0.49
N THR A 206 23.35 4.57 -0.62
CA THR A 206 24.47 4.92 0.30
C THR A 206 23.95 5.24 1.69
N ALA A 207 24.80 5.06 2.71
CA ALA A 207 24.46 5.36 4.11
C ALA A 207 24.06 6.84 4.33
N GLN A 208 24.47 7.75 3.48
CA GLN A 208 24.07 9.17 3.54
C GLN A 208 22.55 9.33 3.39
N TYR A 209 21.93 8.59 2.49
CA TYR A 209 20.52 8.70 2.15
C TYR A 209 19.67 7.59 2.79
N ALA A 210 20.18 6.35 2.77
CA ALA A 210 19.46 5.20 3.32
C ALA A 210 19.58 5.06 4.85
N GLY A 211 20.56 5.72 5.48
CA GLY A 211 21.03 5.34 6.81
C GLY A 211 21.99 4.15 6.75
N ALA A 212 22.81 3.98 7.78
CA ALA A 212 23.80 2.90 7.82
C ALA A 212 23.17 1.49 7.84
N ASP A 213 21.97 1.39 8.38
CA ASP A 213 21.28 0.12 8.61
C ASP A 213 20.66 -0.45 7.32
N TRP A 214 20.31 0.41 6.35
CA TRP A 214 19.68 0.04 5.09
C TRP A 214 20.52 0.43 3.87
N ALA A 215 21.80 0.70 4.07
CA ALA A 215 22.73 0.95 2.96
C ALA A 215 22.99 -0.35 2.19
N ASP A 216 22.93 -0.27 0.87
CA ASP A 216 23.19 -1.38 -0.04
C ASP A 216 23.86 -0.91 -1.34
N GLY A 217 24.54 -1.83 -2.03
CA GLY A 217 25.09 -1.59 -3.37
C GLY A 217 24.01 -1.43 -4.43
N ALA A 218 24.43 -1.12 -5.66
CA ALA A 218 23.52 -1.18 -6.78
C ALA A 218 23.22 -2.65 -7.15
N ALA A 219 21.92 -2.95 -7.33
CA ALA A 219 21.44 -4.26 -7.74
C ALA A 219 21.16 -4.27 -9.26
N HIS A 220 21.05 -5.45 -9.86
CA HIS A 220 20.55 -5.70 -11.22
C HIS A 220 21.14 -4.81 -12.34
N LEU A 221 22.40 -4.43 -12.23
CA LEU A 221 23.12 -3.63 -13.25
C LEU A 221 23.45 -4.41 -14.53
N GLY A 222 23.20 -5.69 -14.55
CA GLY A 222 23.47 -6.57 -15.68
C GLY A 222 22.46 -6.42 -16.82
N GLN A 223 22.78 -7.11 -17.93
CA GLN A 223 21.85 -7.23 -19.05
C GLN A 223 20.77 -8.26 -18.71
N CYS A 224 19.51 -7.88 -18.83
CA CYS A 224 18.39 -8.81 -18.78
C CYS A 224 18.22 -9.51 -20.13
N TYR A 225 17.87 -10.77 -20.14
CA TYR A 225 17.60 -11.54 -21.35
C TYR A 225 16.11 -11.81 -21.56
N LEU A 226 15.68 -11.97 -22.79
CA LEU A 226 14.29 -12.36 -23.06
C LEU A 226 14.00 -13.73 -22.42
N TYR A 227 12.96 -13.85 -21.62
CA TYR A 227 12.63 -15.06 -20.85
C TYR A 227 12.56 -16.35 -21.71
N SER A 228 12.10 -16.24 -22.94
CA SER A 228 11.96 -17.37 -23.89
C SER A 228 13.24 -17.65 -24.72
N ASP A 229 14.27 -16.82 -24.61
CA ASP A 229 15.55 -17.02 -25.32
C ASP A 229 16.49 -17.90 -24.49
N ALA A 230 16.40 -19.23 -24.68
CA ALA A 230 17.26 -20.19 -24.01
C ALA A 230 18.77 -19.95 -24.24
N ALA A 231 19.15 -19.29 -25.33
CA ALA A 231 20.55 -18.98 -25.63
C ALA A 231 21.03 -17.69 -24.94
N LYS A 232 20.14 -16.93 -24.33
CA LYS A 232 20.41 -15.64 -23.65
C LYS A 232 21.19 -14.65 -24.52
N THR A 233 20.83 -14.56 -25.79
CA THR A 233 21.47 -13.70 -26.78
C THR A 233 20.72 -12.38 -26.99
N LEU A 234 19.42 -12.35 -26.66
CA LEU A 234 18.56 -11.18 -26.75
C LEU A 234 18.59 -10.40 -25.43
N ASN A 235 19.66 -9.63 -25.28
CA ASN A 235 19.95 -8.91 -24.03
C ASN A 235 19.59 -7.43 -24.14
N LYS A 236 19.10 -6.85 -23.04
CA LYS A 236 18.77 -5.44 -22.89
C LYS A 236 19.20 -4.92 -21.53
N ASP A 237 19.63 -3.67 -21.49
CA ASP A 237 19.84 -2.93 -20.25
C ASP A 237 18.49 -2.34 -19.77
N LEU A 238 17.93 -2.96 -18.72
CA LEU A 238 16.63 -2.61 -18.15
C LEU A 238 16.71 -2.32 -16.64
N HIS A 239 17.87 -1.81 -16.17
CA HIS A 239 18.03 -1.38 -14.78
C HIS A 239 17.22 -0.11 -14.47
N GLY A 240 17.03 0.19 -13.19
CA GLY A 240 16.25 1.33 -12.71
C GLY A 240 14.80 0.99 -12.42
N GLY A 241 14.02 1.96 -12.05
CA GLY A 241 12.66 1.80 -11.56
C GLY A 241 12.58 1.31 -10.12
N TRP A 242 11.38 0.99 -9.67
CA TRP A 242 11.12 0.42 -8.35
C TRP A 242 10.82 -1.07 -8.45
N TRP A 243 11.21 -1.82 -7.43
CA TRP A 243 10.62 -3.14 -7.22
C TRP A 243 9.18 -2.96 -6.77
N ASP A 244 8.30 -3.65 -7.43
CA ASP A 244 6.85 -3.52 -7.30
C ASP A 244 6.34 -3.73 -5.85
N ALA A 245 6.89 -4.75 -5.17
CA ALA A 245 6.40 -5.19 -3.88
C ALA A 245 7.53 -5.75 -2.99
N GLY A 246 7.29 -6.87 -2.32
CA GLY A 246 8.27 -7.55 -1.49
C GLY A 246 9.27 -8.40 -2.26
N ASP A 247 9.08 -8.66 -3.51
CA ASP A 247 10.01 -9.33 -4.41
C ASP A 247 10.85 -8.33 -5.23
N PHE A 248 11.71 -8.82 -6.12
CA PHE A 248 12.57 -8.00 -6.96
C PHE A 248 12.10 -7.99 -8.43
N ASN A 249 10.80 -7.97 -8.63
CA ASN A 249 10.19 -7.86 -9.94
C ASN A 249 9.67 -6.44 -10.21
N LYS A 250 9.51 -6.10 -11.49
CA LYS A 250 8.99 -4.81 -11.96
C LYS A 250 8.00 -5.04 -13.09
N TYR A 251 6.83 -4.47 -12.98
CA TYR A 251 5.70 -4.71 -13.87
C TYR A 251 5.25 -3.42 -14.53
N THR A 252 5.31 -3.35 -15.85
CA THR A 252 5.01 -2.11 -16.60
C THR A 252 3.60 -1.58 -16.34
N ASN A 253 2.61 -2.47 -16.26
CA ASN A 253 1.24 -2.04 -16.01
C ASN A 253 1.05 -1.42 -14.62
N TRP A 254 1.67 -2.00 -13.59
CA TRP A 254 1.56 -1.53 -12.21
C TRP A 254 2.42 -0.28 -11.99
N GLY A 255 3.70 -0.29 -12.34
CA GLY A 255 4.55 0.90 -12.23
C GLY A 255 4.02 2.11 -13.00
N ALA A 256 3.38 1.90 -14.16
CA ALA A 256 2.71 3.00 -14.88
C ALA A 256 1.47 3.53 -14.14
N SER A 257 0.69 2.66 -13.47
CA SER A 257 -0.44 3.05 -12.62
C SER A 257 0.04 3.81 -11.38
N ASP A 258 1.13 3.36 -10.75
CA ASP A 258 1.71 4.01 -9.57
C ASP A 258 2.25 5.40 -9.90
N VAL A 259 2.90 5.55 -11.05
CA VAL A 259 3.31 6.87 -11.57
C VAL A 259 2.10 7.80 -11.69
N ILE A 260 0.99 7.33 -12.28
CA ILE A 260 -0.21 8.14 -12.44
C ILE A 260 -0.79 8.54 -11.07
N GLU A 261 -0.89 7.60 -10.14
CA GLU A 261 -1.43 7.84 -8.81
C GLU A 261 -0.59 8.84 -8.00
N LEU A 262 0.74 8.73 -8.06
CA LEU A 262 1.67 9.68 -7.41
C LEU A 262 1.61 11.06 -8.06
N LEU A 263 1.39 11.13 -9.37
CA LEU A 263 1.16 12.39 -10.06
C LEU A 263 -0.17 13.03 -9.66
N HIS A 264 -1.23 12.25 -9.43
CA HIS A 264 -2.47 12.75 -8.83
C HIS A 264 -2.22 13.29 -7.42
N ALA A 265 -1.48 12.54 -6.59
CA ALA A 265 -1.12 13.00 -5.25
C ALA A 265 -0.47 14.38 -5.27
N TYR A 266 0.52 14.56 -6.16
CA TYR A 266 1.20 15.85 -6.32
C TYR A 266 0.27 16.94 -6.89
N ALA A 267 -0.44 16.66 -7.98
CA ALA A 267 -1.29 17.65 -8.65
C ALA A 267 -2.40 18.18 -7.73
N GLU A 268 -2.94 17.32 -6.89
CA GLU A 268 -4.01 17.63 -5.95
C GLU A 268 -3.52 18.31 -4.65
N SER A 269 -2.29 18.05 -4.23
CA SER A 269 -1.71 18.54 -2.96
C SER A 269 -0.23 18.92 -3.08
N PRO A 270 0.18 19.82 -3.99
CA PRO A 270 1.60 20.06 -4.25
C PRO A 270 2.36 20.62 -3.03
N ALA A 271 1.68 21.34 -2.13
CA ALA A 271 2.30 21.88 -0.92
C ALA A 271 2.61 20.81 0.16
N ALA A 272 2.06 19.61 0.03
CA ALA A 272 2.33 18.52 0.95
C ALA A 272 3.72 17.90 0.73
N PHE A 273 4.25 17.96 -0.49
CA PHE A 273 5.51 17.32 -0.87
C PHE A 273 6.66 18.31 -0.87
N ALA A 274 7.74 17.95 -0.18
CA ALA A 274 8.91 18.80 0.04
C ALA A 274 10.09 18.38 -0.85
N ASP A 275 11.14 19.19 -0.88
CA ASP A 275 12.43 18.95 -1.55
C ASP A 275 13.52 18.68 -0.50
N ASP A 276 13.21 17.91 0.55
CA ASP A 276 14.10 17.64 1.67
C ASP A 276 13.86 16.28 2.37
N THR A 277 13.33 15.29 1.64
CA THR A 277 13.08 13.94 2.18
C THR A 277 14.34 13.10 2.34
N ASN A 278 15.50 13.66 2.01
CA ASN A 278 16.81 13.03 2.07
C ASN A 278 16.98 11.89 1.05
N ILE A 279 16.67 12.16 -0.20
CA ILE A 279 17.10 11.38 -1.36
C ILE A 279 18.26 12.09 -2.07
N PRO A 280 18.98 11.46 -3.03
CA PRO A 280 20.10 12.11 -3.72
C PRO A 280 19.75 13.39 -4.44
N GLU A 281 18.54 13.53 -4.90
CA GLU A 281 18.00 14.66 -5.64
C GLU A 281 17.54 15.82 -4.74
N SER A 282 17.31 15.58 -3.44
CA SER A 282 16.84 16.60 -2.50
C SER A 282 17.65 17.88 -2.56
N GLY A 283 16.97 19.02 -2.58
CA GLY A 283 17.59 20.35 -2.68
C GLY A 283 17.79 20.84 -4.12
N ASN A 284 17.25 20.17 -5.12
CA ASN A 284 17.37 20.55 -6.53
C ASN A 284 16.30 21.58 -6.99
N GLY A 285 15.35 21.92 -6.11
CA GLY A 285 14.24 22.84 -6.38
C GLY A 285 12.99 22.16 -6.96
N VAL A 286 12.95 20.84 -6.93
CA VAL A 286 11.81 19.97 -7.31
C VAL A 286 11.35 19.22 -6.06
N ALA A 287 10.05 18.98 -5.91
CA ALA A 287 9.57 18.12 -4.85
C ALA A 287 10.12 16.69 -5.05
N ASP A 288 10.67 16.08 -3.99
CA ASP A 288 11.33 14.78 -4.05
C ASP A 288 10.40 13.67 -4.60
N LEU A 289 9.10 13.77 -4.35
CA LEU A 289 8.13 12.86 -4.97
C LEU A 289 8.20 12.86 -6.51
N LEU A 290 8.44 14.01 -7.13
CA LEU A 290 8.54 14.10 -8.59
C LEU A 290 9.89 13.55 -9.11
N ASP A 291 10.93 13.59 -8.29
CA ASP A 291 12.19 12.92 -8.59
C ASP A 291 12.05 11.39 -8.48
N GLU A 292 11.27 10.90 -7.52
CA GLU A 292 10.90 9.48 -7.44
C GLU A 292 10.06 9.05 -8.64
N VAL A 293 9.02 9.80 -8.99
CA VAL A 293 8.22 9.54 -10.21
C VAL A 293 9.08 9.52 -11.46
N LYS A 294 10.05 10.44 -11.55
CA LYS A 294 11.00 10.47 -12.68
C LYS A 294 11.87 9.22 -12.70
N TRP A 295 12.27 8.66 -11.55
CA TRP A 295 13.03 7.42 -11.46
C TRP A 295 12.31 6.25 -12.14
N GLU A 296 11.04 6.08 -11.85
CA GLU A 296 10.20 5.05 -12.48
C GLU A 296 9.96 5.34 -13.97
N LEU A 297 9.66 6.58 -14.34
CA LEU A 297 9.50 6.97 -15.73
C LEU A 297 10.76 6.70 -16.58
N ASP A 298 11.95 6.88 -16.01
CA ASP A 298 13.22 6.57 -16.69
C ASP A 298 13.35 5.07 -16.97
N TRP A 299 12.84 4.21 -16.07
CA TRP A 299 12.77 2.78 -16.33
C TRP A 299 11.72 2.44 -17.39
N LEU A 300 10.51 2.99 -17.31
CA LEU A 300 9.48 2.81 -18.35
C LEU A 300 10.01 3.21 -19.75
N VAL A 301 10.83 4.27 -19.80
CA VAL A 301 11.49 4.70 -21.04
C VAL A 301 12.45 3.63 -21.56
N ARG A 302 13.16 2.88 -20.72
CA ARG A 302 14.00 1.74 -21.12
C ARG A 302 13.19 0.55 -21.62
N MET A 303 12.00 0.38 -21.07
CA MET A 303 11.06 -0.68 -21.50
C MET A 303 10.46 -0.40 -22.89
N GLN A 304 10.43 0.85 -23.34
CA GLN A 304 9.91 1.21 -24.67
C GLN A 304 10.90 0.87 -25.79
N GLN A 305 10.42 0.12 -26.77
CA GLN A 305 11.20 -0.28 -27.95
C GLN A 305 11.20 0.82 -29.04
N SER A 306 12.11 0.71 -30.01
CA SER A 306 12.24 1.66 -31.10
C SER A 306 11.03 1.74 -32.04
N ASP A 307 10.18 0.71 -32.06
CA ASP A 307 8.92 0.67 -32.80
C ASP A 307 7.72 1.26 -32.03
N GLY A 308 7.97 1.70 -30.78
CA GLY A 308 6.97 2.26 -29.87
C GLY A 308 6.35 1.25 -28.91
N SER A 309 6.52 -0.05 -29.13
CA SER A 309 6.02 -1.07 -28.21
C SER A 309 6.68 -0.99 -26.85
N VAL A 310 5.99 -1.42 -25.79
CA VAL A 310 6.54 -1.42 -24.43
C VAL A 310 6.55 -2.84 -23.86
N LEU A 311 7.71 -3.25 -23.31
CA LEU A 311 7.89 -4.55 -22.68
C LEU A 311 7.02 -4.67 -21.43
N SER A 312 6.60 -5.89 -21.11
CA SER A 312 5.59 -6.13 -20.07
C SER A 312 6.17 -6.19 -18.64
N ILE A 313 7.33 -6.82 -18.47
CA ILE A 313 7.86 -7.18 -17.15
C ILE A 313 9.37 -7.32 -17.17
N VAL A 314 10.01 -7.02 -16.05
CA VAL A 314 11.38 -7.41 -15.72
C VAL A 314 11.37 -8.10 -14.35
N GLY A 315 12.06 -9.23 -14.22
CA GLY A 315 12.13 -9.93 -12.96
C GLY A 315 13.22 -10.99 -12.93
N GLU A 316 13.29 -11.69 -11.82
CA GLU A 316 14.18 -12.81 -11.67
C GLU A 316 13.72 -13.98 -12.56
N ALA A 317 14.67 -14.61 -13.24
CA ALA A 317 14.35 -15.72 -14.11
C ALA A 317 14.02 -16.96 -13.29
N ALA A 318 12.74 -17.34 -13.30
CA ALA A 318 12.25 -18.64 -12.90
C ALA A 318 12.91 -19.21 -11.65
N ALA A 319 12.82 -18.54 -10.56
CA ALA A 319 13.01 -19.21 -9.32
C ALA A 319 11.68 -19.87 -8.94
N PRO A 320 11.62 -21.21 -8.85
CA PRO A 320 10.48 -21.84 -8.20
C PRO A 320 10.37 -21.29 -6.79
N ALA A 321 9.15 -21.20 -6.29
CA ALA A 321 8.72 -20.57 -5.05
C ALA A 321 9.58 -20.72 -3.78
N PRO A 322 10.63 -21.42 -3.56
CA PRO A 322 11.50 -21.19 -2.40
C PRO A 322 12.56 -20.11 -2.61
N ALA A 323 12.70 -19.55 -3.76
CA ALA A 323 13.68 -18.50 -4.01
C ALA A 323 13.26 -17.13 -3.49
N PHE A 324 12.02 -16.95 -3.08
CA PHE A 324 11.63 -15.86 -2.19
C PHE A 324 12.23 -15.99 -0.78
N GLY A 325 12.79 -17.14 -0.43
CA GLY A 325 13.62 -17.28 0.73
C GLY A 325 15.03 -16.83 0.41
N ASN A 326 15.25 -15.54 0.26
CA ASN A 326 16.61 -15.05 0.26
C ASN A 326 17.33 -15.61 1.48
N PRO A 327 18.58 -16.04 1.34
CA PRO A 327 19.37 -16.41 2.50
C PRO A 327 19.30 -15.26 3.51
N ALA A 328 19.07 -15.57 4.77
CA ALA A 328 19.09 -14.59 5.82
C ALA A 328 20.30 -13.64 5.65
N ASN A 329 20.09 -12.34 5.77
CA ASN A 329 21.06 -11.27 5.55
C ASN A 329 21.40 -10.95 4.07
N THR A 330 20.55 -11.31 3.12
CA THR A 330 20.79 -10.99 1.73
C THR A 330 20.14 -9.66 1.36
N ALA A 331 20.96 -8.65 1.12
CA ALA A 331 20.55 -7.40 0.51
C ALA A 331 20.41 -7.56 -1.02
N PRO A 332 19.65 -6.71 -1.72
CA PRO A 332 19.42 -6.81 -3.16
C PRO A 332 20.69 -6.90 -4.00
N SER A 333 21.73 -6.14 -3.66
CA SER A 333 23.01 -6.15 -4.38
C SER A 333 23.76 -7.49 -4.30
N LEU A 334 23.35 -8.38 -3.41
CA LEU A 334 23.95 -9.71 -3.23
C LEU A 334 23.18 -10.81 -3.96
N VAL A 335 22.04 -10.50 -4.56
CA VAL A 335 21.27 -11.41 -5.39
C VAL A 335 22.02 -11.63 -6.71
N THR A 336 22.27 -12.88 -7.04
CA THR A 336 23.08 -13.26 -8.23
C THR A 336 22.23 -13.85 -9.35
N ASP A 337 20.93 -13.94 -9.17
CA ASP A 337 20.04 -14.52 -10.16
C ASP A 337 19.97 -13.64 -11.42
N PRO A 338 19.98 -14.26 -12.60
CA PRO A 338 19.96 -13.51 -13.83
C PRO A 338 18.60 -12.85 -14.04
N CYS A 339 18.62 -11.58 -14.40
CA CYS A 339 17.45 -10.81 -14.78
C CYS A 339 16.89 -11.29 -16.12
N ALA A 340 15.55 -11.44 -16.20
CA ALA A 340 14.83 -11.74 -17.43
C ALA A 340 13.73 -10.70 -17.71
N TYR A 341 13.33 -10.56 -18.98
CA TYR A 341 12.22 -9.69 -19.34
C TYR A 341 11.18 -10.42 -20.20
N GLY A 342 9.93 -9.98 -20.08
CA GLY A 342 8.80 -10.41 -20.91
C GLY A 342 8.71 -9.63 -22.22
N PRO A 343 7.96 -10.12 -23.21
CA PRO A 343 7.75 -9.44 -24.48
C PRO A 343 6.92 -8.16 -24.32
N ALA A 344 6.84 -7.38 -25.39
CA ALA A 344 5.90 -6.25 -25.45
C ALA A 344 4.45 -6.74 -25.52
N SER A 345 3.54 -5.92 -24.97
CA SER A 345 2.10 -6.20 -24.98
C SER A 345 1.26 -4.95 -25.25
N THR A 346 0.00 -5.17 -25.63
CA THR A 346 -0.96 -4.08 -25.86
C THR A 346 -1.23 -3.31 -24.56
N SER A 347 -1.45 -4.02 -23.44
CA SER A 347 -1.77 -3.41 -22.16
C SER A 347 -0.60 -2.60 -21.62
N ALA A 348 0.63 -3.14 -21.64
CA ALA A 348 1.83 -2.42 -21.21
C ALA A 348 2.06 -1.15 -22.05
N SER A 349 1.81 -1.22 -23.35
CA SER A 349 1.96 -0.05 -24.23
C SER A 349 0.90 1.02 -23.97
N LEU A 350 -0.33 0.64 -23.66
CA LEU A 350 -1.39 1.59 -23.28
C LEU A 350 -1.12 2.23 -21.91
N SER A 351 -0.73 1.45 -20.91
CA SER A 351 -0.42 1.94 -19.57
C SER A 351 0.77 2.92 -19.60
N ALA A 352 1.84 2.57 -20.30
CA ALA A 352 2.98 3.47 -20.46
C ALA A 352 2.61 4.75 -21.26
N ALA A 353 1.76 4.64 -22.29
CA ALA A 353 1.27 5.82 -23.01
C ALA A 353 0.51 6.78 -22.09
N ALA A 354 -0.36 6.26 -21.23
CA ALA A 354 -1.09 7.03 -20.23
C ALA A 354 -0.14 7.72 -19.23
N ALA A 355 0.80 6.95 -18.66
CA ALA A 355 1.77 7.49 -17.69
C ALA A 355 2.65 8.58 -18.30
N TYR A 356 3.19 8.38 -19.51
CA TYR A 356 3.99 9.40 -20.19
C TYR A 356 3.18 10.66 -20.51
N ALA A 357 1.95 10.50 -21.00
CA ALA A 357 1.11 11.63 -21.34
C ALA A 357 0.75 12.46 -20.10
N TYR A 358 0.28 11.81 -19.04
CA TYR A 358 -0.06 12.51 -17.81
C TYR A 358 1.15 13.15 -17.14
N ALA A 359 2.27 12.41 -17.08
CA ALA A 359 3.53 12.96 -16.57
C ALA A 359 3.98 14.19 -17.36
N SER A 360 3.78 14.23 -18.68
CA SER A 360 4.14 15.41 -19.48
C SER A 360 3.36 16.66 -19.07
N VAL A 361 2.10 16.51 -18.68
CA VAL A 361 1.23 17.60 -18.21
C VAL A 361 1.65 18.08 -16.82
N VAL A 362 1.72 17.15 -15.85
CA VAL A 362 2.02 17.48 -14.46
C VAL A 362 3.43 18.01 -14.30
N LEU A 363 4.44 17.29 -14.81
CA LEU A 363 5.86 17.67 -14.73
C LEU A 363 6.15 18.95 -15.54
N GLY A 364 5.42 19.15 -16.65
CA GLY A 364 5.54 20.36 -17.46
C GLY A 364 5.11 21.63 -16.75
N SER A 365 4.22 21.51 -15.75
CA SER A 365 3.69 22.60 -14.94
C SER A 365 4.28 22.69 -13.54
N ALA A 366 4.98 21.62 -13.08
CA ALA A 366 5.52 21.53 -11.74
C ALA A 366 6.65 22.54 -11.50
N ALA A 367 6.63 23.18 -10.33
CA ALA A 367 7.62 24.18 -9.95
C ALA A 367 9.04 23.57 -9.95
N GLY A 368 9.98 24.27 -10.55
CA GLY A 368 11.38 23.85 -10.61
C GLY A 368 11.71 22.75 -11.64
N PHE A 369 10.76 21.87 -11.95
CA PHE A 369 11.02 20.65 -12.74
C PHE A 369 11.64 20.94 -14.11
N GLY A 370 11.09 21.89 -14.88
CA GLY A 370 11.62 22.27 -16.19
C GLY A 370 13.03 22.90 -16.14
N ALA A 371 13.44 23.47 -14.99
CA ALA A 371 14.78 24.00 -14.79
C ALA A 371 15.77 22.87 -14.43
N ALA A 372 15.38 21.93 -13.58
CA ALA A 372 16.19 20.78 -13.18
C ALA A 372 16.35 19.79 -14.36
N TYR A 373 15.27 19.56 -15.13
CA TYR A 373 15.20 18.55 -16.19
C TYR A 373 14.72 19.13 -17.54
N PRO A 374 15.55 19.97 -18.21
CA PRO A 374 15.13 20.67 -19.43
C PRO A 374 14.70 19.71 -20.54
N GLY A 375 13.50 19.90 -21.08
CA GLY A 375 12.96 19.13 -22.19
C GLY A 375 12.41 17.74 -21.83
N TYR A 376 12.52 17.29 -20.58
CA TYR A 376 12.08 15.95 -20.18
C TYR A 376 10.58 15.76 -20.41
N ALA A 377 9.74 16.63 -19.85
CA ALA A 377 8.29 16.56 -20.00
C ALA A 377 7.84 16.59 -21.48
N ALA A 378 8.46 17.43 -22.31
CA ALA A 378 8.17 17.48 -23.74
C ALA A 378 8.58 16.18 -24.47
N GLY A 379 9.66 15.53 -24.03
CA GLY A 379 10.10 14.22 -24.57
C GLY A 379 9.07 13.12 -24.30
N LEU A 380 8.39 13.16 -23.15
CA LEU A 380 7.38 12.17 -22.79
C LEU A 380 6.16 12.21 -23.71
N VAL A 381 5.76 13.38 -24.24
CA VAL A 381 4.67 13.49 -25.23
C VAL A 381 4.93 12.62 -26.45
N THR A 382 6.16 12.69 -27.00
CA THR A 382 6.54 11.88 -28.15
C THR A 382 6.48 10.39 -27.86
N ARG A 383 6.93 9.99 -26.66
CA ARG A 383 6.91 8.58 -26.22
C ARG A 383 5.48 8.08 -26.03
N ALA A 384 4.62 8.88 -25.42
CA ALA A 384 3.20 8.57 -25.28
C ALA A 384 2.53 8.31 -26.64
N GLN A 385 2.76 9.20 -27.60
CA GLN A 385 2.21 9.07 -28.96
C GLN A 385 2.73 7.80 -29.67
N GLN A 386 4.00 7.45 -29.49
CA GLN A 386 4.59 6.24 -30.08
C GLN A 386 4.02 4.98 -29.47
N ALA A 387 3.92 4.89 -28.13
CA ALA A 387 3.38 3.74 -27.42
C ALA A 387 1.88 3.54 -27.77
N TRP A 388 1.11 4.61 -27.75
CA TRP A 388 -0.28 4.59 -28.14
C TRP A 388 -0.50 4.17 -29.61
N ALA A 389 0.30 4.70 -30.54
CA ALA A 389 0.20 4.35 -31.95
C ALA A 389 0.49 2.86 -32.18
N TRP A 390 1.50 2.31 -31.49
CA TRP A 390 1.79 0.88 -31.54
C TRP A 390 0.63 0.05 -30.98
N ALA A 391 0.10 0.38 -29.80
CA ALA A 391 -1.00 -0.33 -29.18
C ALA A 391 -2.26 -0.29 -30.05
N LYS A 392 -2.55 0.85 -30.69
CA LYS A 392 -3.67 0.98 -31.62
C LYS A 392 -3.52 0.09 -32.87
N ALA A 393 -2.30 -0.05 -33.37
CA ALA A 393 -1.99 -0.92 -34.51
C ALA A 393 -1.95 -2.41 -34.12
N ASN A 394 -1.74 -2.72 -32.85
CA ASN A 394 -1.59 -4.05 -32.28
C ASN A 394 -2.56 -4.28 -31.10
N PRO A 395 -3.89 -4.30 -31.31
CA PRO A 395 -4.87 -4.22 -30.24
C PRO A 395 -5.07 -5.52 -29.45
N ALA A 396 -4.37 -6.62 -29.77
CA ALA A 396 -4.55 -7.93 -29.17
C ALA A 396 -3.24 -8.72 -29.03
N VAL A 397 -2.17 -8.03 -28.65
CA VAL A 397 -0.89 -8.68 -28.30
C VAL A 397 -0.86 -8.84 -26.79
N PHE A 398 -0.97 -10.08 -26.30
CA PHE A 398 -1.04 -10.42 -24.89
C PHE A 398 0.16 -11.25 -24.45
N PHE A 399 0.60 -11.03 -23.21
CA PHE A 399 1.57 -11.85 -22.51
C PHE A 399 1.01 -12.21 -21.13
N TYR A 400 1.01 -13.50 -20.81
CA TYR A 400 0.56 -13.99 -19.52
C TYR A 400 1.72 -14.68 -18.81
N ASN A 401 2.24 -14.02 -17.79
CA ASN A 401 3.36 -14.52 -17.04
C ASN A 401 3.04 -15.87 -16.36
N SER A 402 1.86 -16.00 -15.77
CA SER A 402 1.41 -17.22 -15.09
C SER A 402 1.35 -18.47 -15.97
N THR A 403 1.32 -18.31 -17.31
CA THR A 403 1.30 -19.42 -18.27
C THR A 403 2.61 -19.62 -19.00
N SER A 404 3.60 -18.78 -18.75
CA SER A 404 4.91 -18.86 -19.38
C SER A 404 5.73 -20.02 -18.76
N ASN A 405 6.54 -20.69 -19.58
CA ASN A 405 7.50 -21.70 -19.12
C ASN A 405 8.78 -21.61 -19.99
N PRO A 406 9.92 -21.10 -19.47
CA PRO A 406 10.09 -20.59 -18.11
C PRO A 406 9.28 -19.30 -17.88
N THR A 407 8.95 -19.03 -16.61
CA THR A 407 8.31 -17.77 -16.18
C THR A 407 9.34 -16.68 -15.98
N VAL A 408 8.86 -15.43 -15.88
CA VAL A 408 9.64 -14.29 -15.49
C VAL A 408 8.85 -13.51 -14.43
N GLY A 409 9.46 -13.26 -13.28
CA GLY A 409 8.75 -12.70 -12.14
C GLY A 409 7.70 -13.65 -11.54
N SER A 410 6.98 -13.21 -10.51
CA SER A 410 6.01 -13.99 -9.75
C SER A 410 4.56 -13.66 -10.04
N GLY A 411 4.26 -12.42 -10.43
CA GLY A 411 2.91 -11.92 -10.63
C GLY A 411 2.40 -12.02 -12.07
N GLU A 412 1.08 -12.09 -12.20
CA GLU A 412 0.38 -11.93 -13.48
C GLU A 412 -0.04 -10.47 -13.63
N GLN A 413 0.67 -9.71 -14.43
CA GLN A 413 0.45 -8.28 -14.59
C GLN A 413 -0.27 -7.89 -15.89
N GLU A 414 -0.54 -8.84 -16.77
CA GLU A 414 -1.35 -8.62 -17.98
C GLU A 414 -2.84 -8.70 -17.67
N VAL A 415 -3.64 -8.36 -18.65
CA VAL A 415 -5.09 -8.56 -18.58
C VAL A 415 -5.35 -10.03 -18.21
N PRO A 416 -5.99 -10.33 -17.07
CA PRO A 416 -6.08 -11.70 -16.57
C PRO A 416 -6.72 -12.66 -17.57
N GLN A 417 -6.20 -13.86 -17.68
CA GLN A 417 -6.80 -14.91 -18.52
C GLN A 417 -8.22 -15.28 -18.07
N SER A 418 -8.46 -15.15 -16.76
CA SER A 418 -9.75 -15.38 -16.13
C SER A 418 -10.76 -14.28 -16.43
N ASP A 419 -10.33 -13.11 -16.93
CA ASP A 419 -11.25 -12.07 -17.36
C ASP A 419 -11.97 -12.50 -18.65
N PRO A 420 -13.27 -12.82 -18.57
CA PRO A 420 -14.04 -13.20 -19.76
C PRO A 420 -14.21 -12.05 -20.73
N ASP A 421 -14.03 -10.81 -20.26
CA ASP A 421 -14.12 -9.59 -21.04
C ASP A 421 -12.82 -8.81 -21.04
N ARG A 422 -11.77 -9.40 -21.61
CA ARG A 422 -10.48 -8.71 -21.83
C ARG A 422 -10.65 -7.38 -22.57
N SER A 423 -11.71 -7.26 -23.35
CA SER A 423 -12.05 -6.03 -24.05
C SER A 423 -12.38 -4.90 -23.08
N TYR A 424 -12.95 -5.21 -21.91
CA TYR A 424 -13.26 -4.23 -20.89
C TYR A 424 -12.00 -3.63 -20.25
N ALA A 425 -11.06 -4.45 -19.78
CA ALA A 425 -9.82 -3.97 -19.20
C ALA A 425 -8.99 -3.13 -20.19
N LEU A 426 -8.91 -3.56 -21.45
CA LEU A 426 -8.27 -2.78 -22.51
C LEU A 426 -9.02 -1.49 -22.83
N LEU A 427 -10.37 -1.49 -22.71
CA LEU A 427 -11.16 -0.26 -22.87
C LEU A 427 -10.79 0.78 -21.81
N VAL A 428 -10.71 0.38 -20.53
CA VAL A 428 -10.33 1.29 -19.42
C VAL A 428 -8.96 1.88 -19.67
N LYS A 429 -7.94 1.05 -19.94
CA LYS A 429 -6.58 1.50 -20.25
C LYS A 429 -6.51 2.42 -21.46
N ARG A 430 -7.30 2.14 -22.47
CA ARG A 430 -7.38 2.99 -23.65
C ARG A 430 -8.05 4.34 -23.36
N LEU A 431 -9.14 4.36 -22.59
CA LEU A 431 -9.78 5.61 -22.16
C LEU A 431 -8.80 6.50 -21.39
N GLN A 432 -8.01 5.91 -20.51
CA GLN A 432 -6.99 6.61 -19.73
C GLN A 432 -5.90 7.20 -20.66
N ALA A 433 -5.36 6.40 -21.57
CA ALA A 433 -4.35 6.85 -22.53
C ALA A 433 -4.87 7.97 -23.47
N GLU A 434 -6.10 7.82 -23.99
CA GLU A 434 -6.74 8.83 -24.85
C GLU A 434 -7.00 10.14 -24.08
N LEU A 435 -7.47 10.06 -22.82
CA LEU A 435 -7.69 11.23 -21.97
C LEU A 435 -6.41 12.04 -21.79
N TYR A 436 -5.34 11.40 -21.31
CA TYR A 436 -4.08 12.10 -21.01
C TYR A 436 -3.36 12.56 -22.27
N LEU A 437 -3.50 11.83 -23.38
CA LEU A 437 -3.01 12.32 -24.69
C LEU A 437 -3.79 13.57 -25.15
N TYR A 438 -5.10 13.63 -24.90
CA TYR A 438 -5.88 14.84 -25.17
C TYR A 438 -5.38 16.02 -24.34
N GLU A 439 -5.14 15.83 -23.05
CA GLU A 439 -4.62 16.86 -22.16
C GLU A 439 -3.23 17.33 -22.58
N ALA A 440 -2.35 16.40 -22.95
CA ALA A 440 -0.97 16.71 -23.34
C ALA A 440 -0.83 17.36 -24.73
N THR A 441 -1.75 17.07 -25.66
CA THR A 441 -1.61 17.45 -27.07
C THR A 441 -2.72 18.36 -27.59
N GLY A 442 -3.88 18.37 -26.96
CA GLY A 442 -5.08 19.02 -27.48
C GLY A 442 -5.74 18.28 -28.63
N ASP A 443 -5.36 17.01 -28.91
CA ASP A 443 -5.95 16.21 -30.00
C ASP A 443 -7.39 15.85 -29.67
N THR A 444 -8.33 16.52 -30.35
CA THR A 444 -9.76 16.32 -30.14
C THR A 444 -10.24 14.95 -30.60
N THR A 445 -9.49 14.20 -31.41
CA THR A 445 -9.88 12.83 -31.80
C THR A 445 -9.81 11.89 -30.60
N ALA A 446 -8.85 12.10 -29.68
CA ALA A 446 -8.74 11.36 -28.43
C ALA A 446 -9.93 11.67 -27.51
N ARG A 447 -10.30 12.95 -27.34
CA ARG A 447 -11.52 13.35 -26.61
C ARG A 447 -12.78 12.73 -27.22
N ASP A 448 -12.92 12.77 -28.54
CA ASP A 448 -14.09 12.23 -29.23
C ASP A 448 -14.20 10.71 -29.04
N PHE A 449 -13.06 10.00 -28.94
CA PHE A 449 -13.03 8.58 -28.55
C PHE A 449 -13.55 8.40 -27.13
N PHE A 450 -13.09 9.21 -26.18
CA PHE A 450 -13.54 9.15 -24.77
C PHE A 450 -15.07 9.36 -24.70
N ASP A 451 -15.59 10.41 -25.34
CA ASP A 451 -17.01 10.75 -25.37
C ASP A 451 -17.88 9.61 -25.95
N ALA A 452 -17.35 8.87 -26.91
CA ALA A 452 -18.07 7.75 -27.51
C ALA A 452 -18.07 6.48 -26.65
N ASN A 453 -17.10 6.30 -25.73
CA ASN A 453 -16.84 5.01 -25.08
C ASN A 453 -16.94 5.02 -23.55
N TYR A 454 -16.87 6.17 -22.86
CA TYR A 454 -16.92 6.26 -21.39
C TYR A 454 -18.12 5.54 -20.76
N ALA A 455 -19.25 5.49 -21.46
CA ALA A 455 -20.47 4.85 -20.97
C ALA A 455 -20.35 3.32 -20.85
N GLY A 456 -19.33 2.72 -21.48
CA GLY A 456 -18.99 1.30 -21.33
C GLY A 456 -18.34 0.95 -20.01
N VAL A 457 -17.82 1.93 -19.26
CA VAL A 457 -17.19 1.70 -17.97
C VAL A 457 -18.22 1.28 -16.92
N ASN A 458 -17.90 0.29 -16.09
CA ASN A 458 -18.80 -0.28 -15.09
C ASN A 458 -19.33 0.76 -14.12
N PHE A 459 -18.51 1.70 -13.71
CA PHE A 459 -18.92 2.84 -12.91
C PHE A 459 -20.17 3.54 -13.48
N ILE A 460 -20.22 3.80 -14.79
CA ILE A 460 -21.36 4.45 -15.45
C ILE A 460 -22.51 3.48 -15.69
N SER A 461 -22.21 2.28 -16.20
CA SER A 461 -23.22 1.29 -16.63
C SER A 461 -23.93 0.66 -15.43
N GLN A 462 -23.21 0.36 -14.35
CA GLN A 462 -23.71 -0.27 -13.13
C GLN A 462 -24.05 0.75 -12.03
N LYS A 463 -23.58 2.00 -12.15
CA LYS A 463 -23.73 3.08 -11.15
C LYS A 463 -23.20 2.67 -9.79
N TYR A 464 -22.01 2.11 -9.77
CA TYR A 464 -21.34 1.64 -8.58
C TYR A 464 -19.89 2.09 -8.55
N ILE A 465 -19.47 2.65 -7.41
CA ILE A 465 -18.10 3.02 -7.10
C ILE A 465 -17.66 2.37 -5.80
N ASP A 466 -16.43 1.97 -5.71
CA ASP A 466 -15.78 1.45 -4.49
C ASP A 466 -14.26 1.62 -4.56
N GLY A 467 -13.58 1.40 -3.44
CA GLY A 467 -12.14 1.49 -3.33
C GLY A 467 -11.36 0.40 -4.09
N SER A 468 -12.01 -0.57 -4.71
CA SER A 468 -11.33 -1.61 -5.50
C SER A 468 -11.20 -1.26 -6.99
N HIS A 469 -11.84 -0.19 -7.44
CA HIS A 469 -11.93 0.23 -8.83
C HIS A 469 -11.49 1.68 -9.05
N GLY A 470 -10.49 2.14 -8.26
CA GLY A 470 -10.03 3.53 -8.25
C GLY A 470 -9.62 4.03 -9.64
N GLU A 471 -8.77 3.30 -10.36
CA GLU A 471 -8.24 3.68 -11.66
C GLU A 471 -9.32 4.06 -12.68
N GLU A 472 -10.39 3.24 -12.80
CA GLU A 472 -11.46 3.51 -13.76
C GLU A 472 -12.35 4.69 -13.35
N GLN A 473 -12.52 4.89 -12.04
CA GLN A 473 -13.32 5.97 -11.48
C GLN A 473 -12.59 7.31 -11.63
N GLU A 474 -11.32 7.34 -11.32
CA GLU A 474 -10.43 8.50 -11.44
C GLU A 474 -10.27 8.93 -12.89
N THR A 475 -10.05 7.99 -13.81
CA THR A 475 -9.99 8.28 -15.26
C THR A 475 -11.24 9.03 -15.73
N LEU A 476 -12.43 8.66 -15.25
CA LEU A 476 -13.66 9.35 -15.64
C LEU A 476 -13.77 10.71 -14.94
N LEU A 477 -13.35 10.82 -13.67
CA LEU A 477 -13.38 12.08 -12.94
C LEU A 477 -12.40 13.11 -13.51
N GLU A 478 -11.17 12.68 -13.87
CA GLU A 478 -10.17 13.52 -14.52
C GLU A 478 -10.69 14.15 -15.81
N TYR A 479 -11.44 13.39 -16.62
CA TYR A 479 -12.08 13.98 -17.79
C TYR A 479 -12.93 15.20 -17.47
N THR A 480 -13.48 15.31 -16.27
CA THR A 480 -14.30 16.46 -15.86
C THR A 480 -13.49 17.75 -15.66
N LEU A 481 -12.17 17.64 -15.53
CA LEU A 481 -11.21 18.74 -15.42
C LEU A 481 -10.43 18.99 -16.72
N ALA A 482 -10.53 18.09 -17.69
CA ALA A 482 -9.83 18.20 -18.96
C ALA A 482 -10.16 19.52 -19.71
N PRO A 483 -9.29 20.03 -20.58
CA PRO A 483 -9.56 21.22 -21.36
C PRO A 483 -10.83 21.07 -22.23
N ASN A 484 -11.83 21.95 -22.09
CA ASN A 484 -13.08 21.93 -22.85
C ASN A 484 -13.78 20.56 -22.92
N PRO A 485 -14.09 19.93 -21.78
CA PRO A 485 -14.74 18.62 -21.75
C PRO A 485 -16.20 18.77 -22.24
N THR A 486 -16.79 17.70 -22.77
CA THR A 486 -18.16 17.71 -23.20
C THR A 486 -19.12 17.81 -22.00
N ALA A 487 -19.84 18.92 -21.87
CA ALA A 487 -20.64 19.24 -20.66
C ALA A 487 -21.65 18.17 -20.28
N THR A 488 -22.27 17.47 -21.25
CA THR A 488 -23.23 16.37 -21.01
C THR A 488 -22.54 15.13 -20.46
N VAL A 489 -21.30 14.85 -20.85
CA VAL A 489 -20.48 13.76 -20.34
C VAL A 489 -20.07 14.08 -18.90
N VAL A 490 -19.57 15.28 -18.64
CA VAL A 490 -19.23 15.76 -17.28
C VAL A 490 -20.41 15.60 -16.32
N GLN A 491 -21.59 16.08 -16.72
CA GLN A 491 -22.79 15.98 -15.89
C GLN A 491 -23.15 14.52 -15.61
N LYS A 492 -23.02 13.65 -16.61
CA LYS A 492 -23.33 12.22 -16.46
C LYS A 492 -22.38 11.54 -15.47
N ILE A 493 -21.07 11.79 -15.60
CA ILE A 493 -20.04 11.25 -14.70
C ILE A 493 -20.29 11.70 -13.25
N LYS A 494 -20.38 13.02 -13.02
CA LYS A 494 -20.60 13.57 -11.66
C LYS A 494 -21.91 13.07 -11.04
N SER A 495 -22.99 12.96 -11.82
CA SER A 495 -24.28 12.48 -11.31
C SER A 495 -24.23 10.99 -10.95
N ALA A 496 -23.55 10.16 -11.76
CA ALA A 496 -23.38 8.75 -11.48
C ALA A 496 -22.53 8.53 -10.22
N TYR A 497 -21.43 9.31 -10.07
CA TYR A 497 -20.57 9.27 -8.91
C TYR A 497 -21.32 9.62 -7.62
N LEU A 498 -22.01 10.76 -7.59
CA LEU A 498 -22.77 11.21 -6.42
C LEU A 498 -23.87 10.19 -6.04
N SER A 499 -24.55 9.61 -7.03
CA SER A 499 -25.58 8.60 -6.77
C SER A 499 -25.01 7.35 -6.09
N SER A 500 -23.84 6.88 -6.54
CA SER A 500 -23.18 5.72 -5.95
C SER A 500 -22.55 6.04 -4.60
N LEU A 501 -21.96 7.23 -4.45
CA LEU A 501 -21.35 7.69 -3.19
C LEU A 501 -22.37 7.65 -2.03
N GLN A 502 -23.63 7.98 -2.29
CA GLN A 502 -24.70 7.98 -1.28
C GLN A 502 -25.22 6.59 -0.93
N SER A 503 -24.68 5.53 -1.54
CA SER A 503 -25.08 4.16 -1.22
C SER A 503 -24.73 3.77 0.22
N SER A 504 -25.39 2.70 0.71
CA SER A 504 -25.14 2.12 2.03
C SER A 504 -23.75 1.47 2.21
N GLN A 505 -23.00 1.33 1.12
CA GLN A 505 -21.64 0.77 1.13
C GLN A 505 -20.55 1.85 1.07
N ASN A 506 -20.92 3.09 0.80
CA ASN A 506 -20.03 4.24 0.73
C ASN A 506 -20.35 5.25 1.83
N LEU A 507 -20.58 6.52 1.49
CA LEU A 507 -20.85 7.57 2.48
C LEU A 507 -22.09 7.27 3.34
N GLY A 508 -23.07 6.54 2.81
CA GLY A 508 -24.21 6.06 3.60
C GLY A 508 -23.83 5.14 4.76
N ALA A 509 -22.80 4.33 4.63
CA ALA A 509 -22.26 3.51 5.73
C ALA A 509 -21.64 4.39 6.83
N ILE A 510 -20.94 5.44 6.44
CA ILE A 510 -20.34 6.42 7.36
C ILE A 510 -21.44 7.18 8.12
N GLN A 511 -22.49 7.61 7.41
CA GLN A 511 -23.65 8.31 8.00
C GLN A 511 -24.43 7.42 8.97
N ALA A 512 -24.56 6.15 8.64
CA ALA A 512 -25.23 5.14 9.48
C ALA A 512 -24.37 4.64 10.65
N ALA A 513 -23.10 5.09 10.74
CA ALA A 513 -22.15 4.63 11.73
C ALA A 513 -22.02 3.08 11.76
N THR A 514 -21.91 2.47 10.58
CA THR A 514 -21.95 1.01 10.40
C THR A 514 -20.74 0.32 11.04
N ASP A 515 -19.57 0.98 11.03
CA ASP A 515 -18.33 0.48 11.62
C ASP A 515 -17.98 1.26 12.90
N PRO A 516 -17.73 0.59 14.03
CA PRO A 516 -17.32 1.26 15.27
C PRO A 516 -15.97 1.99 15.15
N TYR A 517 -15.10 1.57 14.22
CA TYR A 517 -13.79 2.19 13.94
C TYR A 517 -13.85 3.27 12.85
N LEU A 518 -15.07 3.61 12.40
CA LEU A 518 -15.36 4.75 11.51
C LEU A 518 -14.79 4.64 10.08
N ALA A 519 -14.24 3.49 9.69
CA ALA A 519 -13.60 3.28 8.39
C ALA A 519 -14.15 2.01 7.71
N TYR A 520 -15.46 2.01 7.45
CA TYR A 520 -16.18 0.87 6.90
C TYR A 520 -15.63 0.40 5.56
N LEU A 521 -15.46 -0.92 5.42
CA LEU A 521 -15.36 -1.62 4.15
C LEU A 521 -16.42 -2.71 4.08
N PRO A 522 -17.06 -2.93 2.92
CA PRO A 522 -18.03 -3.99 2.76
C PRO A 522 -17.41 -5.38 2.83
N GLN A 523 -16.13 -5.50 2.48
CA GLN A 523 -15.38 -6.76 2.45
C GLN A 523 -13.88 -6.47 2.71
N TYR A 524 -13.20 -7.45 3.33
CA TYR A 524 -11.77 -7.47 3.54
C TYR A 524 -11.15 -8.61 2.74
N PHE A 525 -10.01 -8.39 2.12
CA PHE A 525 -9.23 -9.36 1.34
C PHE A 525 -7.78 -8.89 1.21
N TRP A 526 -6.96 -9.57 0.45
CA TRP A 526 -5.59 -9.18 0.18
C TRP A 526 -5.52 -7.70 -0.28
N GLY A 527 -4.65 -6.90 0.35
CA GLY A 527 -4.54 -5.46 0.06
C GLY A 527 -5.62 -4.58 0.73
N SER A 528 -6.28 -5.04 1.79
CA SER A 528 -7.37 -4.28 2.43
C SER A 528 -6.97 -2.88 2.90
N ASN A 529 -5.69 -2.62 3.21
CA ASN A 529 -5.21 -1.28 3.57
C ASN A 529 -5.10 -0.36 2.34
N GLN A 530 -4.77 -0.91 1.16
CA GLN A 530 -4.92 -0.18 -0.11
C GLN A 530 -6.37 0.24 -0.30
N ILE A 531 -7.31 -0.71 -0.16
CA ILE A 531 -8.74 -0.43 -0.33
C ILE A 531 -9.23 0.62 0.68
N LYS A 532 -8.69 0.63 1.91
CA LYS A 532 -8.94 1.70 2.88
C LYS A 532 -8.46 3.06 2.36
N SER A 533 -7.27 3.11 1.78
CA SER A 533 -6.71 4.34 1.21
C SER A 533 -7.53 4.82 0.01
N ASP A 534 -7.89 3.93 -0.90
CA ASP A 534 -8.74 4.23 -2.06
C ASP A 534 -10.15 4.67 -1.66
N GLN A 535 -10.74 4.05 -0.64
CA GLN A 535 -12.04 4.46 -0.15
C GLN A 535 -12.00 5.88 0.44
N GLY A 536 -10.89 6.23 1.08
CA GLY A 536 -10.62 7.60 1.53
C GLY A 536 -10.47 8.57 0.37
N ASN A 537 -9.69 8.22 -0.66
CA ASN A 537 -9.54 9.01 -1.89
C ASN A 537 -10.89 9.21 -2.58
N LEU A 538 -11.66 8.16 -2.77
CA LEU A 538 -13.01 8.20 -3.34
C LEU A 538 -13.92 9.20 -2.61
N PHE A 539 -13.84 9.30 -1.29
CA PHE A 539 -14.60 10.29 -0.56
C PHE A 539 -14.04 11.70 -0.77
N TYR A 540 -12.73 11.88 -0.78
CA TYR A 540 -12.13 13.19 -0.98
C TYR A 540 -12.29 13.71 -2.41
N ASP A 541 -12.47 12.85 -3.40
CA ASP A 541 -12.75 13.20 -4.79
C ASP A 541 -14.01 14.08 -4.96
N VAL A 542 -14.93 13.99 -4.01
CA VAL A 542 -16.08 14.93 -3.97
C VAL A 542 -15.62 16.38 -3.87
N VAL A 543 -14.54 16.61 -3.13
CA VAL A 543 -13.91 17.95 -2.96
C VAL A 543 -13.03 18.26 -4.18
N THR A 544 -12.13 17.37 -4.54
CA THR A 544 -11.16 17.52 -5.64
C THR A 544 -11.87 17.88 -6.96
N PHE A 545 -12.86 17.11 -7.32
CA PHE A 545 -13.59 17.27 -8.59
C PHE A 545 -14.86 18.14 -8.47
N ALA A 546 -15.08 18.78 -7.33
CA ALA A 546 -16.25 19.62 -7.07
C ALA A 546 -17.57 18.94 -7.50
N ILE A 547 -17.79 17.71 -7.00
CA ILE A 547 -18.92 16.87 -7.41
C ILE A 547 -20.23 17.40 -6.81
N ASP A 548 -20.23 17.66 -5.49
CA ASP A 548 -21.38 18.22 -4.76
C ASP A 548 -20.94 18.98 -3.52
N ALA A 549 -21.19 20.29 -3.51
CA ALA A 549 -20.80 21.15 -2.40
C ALA A 549 -21.50 20.81 -1.07
N SER A 550 -22.71 20.25 -1.14
CA SER A 550 -23.51 19.94 0.06
C SER A 550 -22.97 18.73 0.83
N THR A 551 -22.26 17.82 0.17
CA THR A 551 -21.66 16.61 0.77
C THR A 551 -20.16 16.75 1.02
N SER A 552 -19.48 17.76 0.46
CA SER A 552 -18.02 17.91 0.49
C SER A 552 -17.42 17.86 1.91
N VAL A 553 -18.00 18.57 2.88
CA VAL A 553 -17.48 18.59 4.26
C VAL A 553 -17.58 17.21 4.91
N GLN A 554 -18.69 16.51 4.70
CA GLN A 554 -18.88 15.16 5.26
C GLN A 554 -17.98 14.13 4.57
N ALA A 555 -17.80 14.26 3.27
CA ALA A 555 -16.94 13.40 2.49
C ALA A 555 -15.46 13.57 2.90
N ALA A 556 -14.98 14.81 3.07
CA ALA A 556 -13.63 15.07 3.57
C ALA A 556 -13.39 14.48 4.98
N LYS A 557 -14.38 14.63 5.90
CA LYS A 557 -14.31 14.00 7.22
C LYS A 557 -14.29 12.46 7.12
N GLY A 558 -15.11 11.89 6.23
CA GLY A 558 -15.11 10.47 5.95
C GLY A 558 -13.75 9.98 5.46
N ALA A 559 -13.12 10.72 4.56
CA ALA A 559 -11.78 10.42 4.04
C ALA A 559 -10.71 10.38 5.15
N GLU A 560 -10.70 11.38 6.04
CA GLU A 560 -9.72 11.46 7.14
C GLU A 560 -9.86 10.30 8.15
N ARG A 561 -11.06 9.75 8.32
CA ARG A 561 -11.28 8.58 9.21
C ARG A 561 -10.51 7.34 8.75
N TYR A 562 -10.30 7.15 7.44
CA TYR A 562 -9.48 6.04 6.94
C TYR A 562 -8.00 6.22 7.29
N ILE A 563 -7.50 7.47 7.32
CA ILE A 563 -6.17 7.76 7.86
C ILE A 563 -6.09 7.37 9.34
N HIS A 564 -7.05 7.78 10.16
CA HIS A 564 -7.05 7.39 11.57
C HIS A 564 -7.07 5.89 11.77
N TYR A 565 -7.82 5.14 10.93
CA TYR A 565 -7.83 3.67 10.98
C TYR A 565 -6.44 3.09 10.71
N LEU A 566 -5.76 3.55 9.67
CA LEU A 566 -4.42 3.11 9.31
C LEU A 566 -3.37 3.49 10.36
N HIS A 567 -3.64 4.53 11.14
CA HIS A 567 -2.77 5.06 12.19
C HIS A 567 -3.08 4.55 13.60
N GLY A 568 -3.98 3.58 13.75
CA GLY A 568 -4.20 2.92 15.04
C GLY A 568 -5.64 2.88 15.54
N VAL A 569 -6.59 3.63 14.97
CA VAL A 569 -8.01 3.54 15.33
C VAL A 569 -8.61 2.29 14.69
N ASN A 570 -8.11 1.12 15.11
CA ASN A 570 -8.52 -0.20 14.63
C ASN A 570 -8.49 -1.23 15.77
N PRO A 571 -9.11 -2.41 15.60
CA PRO A 571 -9.20 -3.40 16.69
C PRO A 571 -7.85 -3.95 17.18
N LEU A 572 -6.78 -3.78 16.39
CA LEU A 572 -5.44 -4.24 16.73
C LEU A 572 -4.59 -3.15 17.39
N GLN A 573 -5.03 -1.91 17.40
CA GLN A 573 -4.25 -0.73 17.82
C GLN A 573 -2.90 -0.66 17.09
N ILE A 574 -2.85 -0.97 15.81
CA ILE A 574 -1.62 -1.00 15.05
C ILE A 574 -1.58 0.13 14.04
N VAL A 575 -0.47 0.83 13.96
CA VAL A 575 -0.14 1.66 12.81
C VAL A 575 0.32 0.71 11.71
N TYR A 576 -0.39 0.68 10.59
CA TYR A 576 -0.09 -0.23 9.47
C TYR A 576 1.12 0.18 8.63
N LEU A 577 1.85 1.18 9.05
CA LEU A 577 3.16 1.53 8.52
C LEU A 577 4.28 0.85 9.33
N SER A 578 5.32 0.37 8.62
CA SER A 578 6.43 -0.32 9.27
C SER A 578 7.30 0.61 10.11
N ASN A 579 7.77 0.12 11.26
CA ASN A 579 8.87 0.69 12.07
C ASN A 579 8.73 2.20 12.39
N MET A 580 7.52 2.68 12.70
CA MET A 580 7.22 4.10 12.93
C MET A 580 7.44 4.57 14.36
N GLY A 581 8.14 3.79 15.19
CA GLY A 581 8.39 4.14 16.59
C GLY A 581 9.11 5.48 16.76
N ALA A 582 10.10 5.77 15.92
CA ALA A 582 10.82 7.05 15.93
C ALA A 582 9.97 8.25 15.49
N THR A 583 8.86 8.00 14.80
CA THR A 583 7.90 9.01 14.33
C THR A 583 6.74 9.21 15.32
N GLY A 584 6.71 8.45 16.44
CA GLY A 584 5.73 8.62 17.51
C GLY A 584 4.74 7.49 17.69
N ALA A 585 4.72 6.48 16.81
CA ALA A 585 3.84 5.32 16.98
C ALA A 585 4.32 4.44 18.14
N SER A 586 3.45 4.15 19.10
CA SER A 586 3.76 3.20 20.19
C SER A 586 3.69 1.75 19.73
N LYS A 587 2.89 1.47 18.71
CA LYS A 587 2.70 0.15 18.11
C LYS A 587 2.52 0.27 16.60
N SER A 588 3.57 0.03 15.86
CA SER A 588 3.55 -0.04 14.39
C SER A 588 3.90 -1.44 13.92
N VAL A 589 3.69 -1.71 12.64
CA VAL A 589 4.13 -2.95 12.00
C VAL A 589 5.62 -3.17 12.25
N THR A 590 5.98 -4.35 12.72
CA THR A 590 7.34 -4.74 13.05
C THR A 590 7.97 -5.66 12.03
N ARG A 591 7.15 -6.42 11.28
CA ARG A 591 7.54 -7.36 10.25
C ARG A 591 6.59 -7.27 9.09
N PHE A 592 7.12 -7.41 7.88
CA PHE A 592 6.33 -7.57 6.67
C PHE A 592 7.09 -8.41 5.65
N PHE A 593 6.37 -9.05 4.74
CA PHE A 593 6.98 -9.86 3.69
C PHE A 593 7.79 -8.98 2.75
N HIS A 594 9.07 -9.27 2.64
CA HIS A 594 9.96 -8.66 1.67
C HIS A 594 11.22 -9.52 1.56
N SER A 595 11.72 -9.72 0.37
CA SER A 595 12.90 -10.56 0.11
C SER A 595 14.15 -10.10 0.87
N TRP A 596 14.33 -8.79 1.05
CA TRP A 596 15.43 -8.25 1.84
C TRP A 596 15.22 -8.39 3.36
N TYR A 597 13.97 -8.18 3.83
CA TYR A 597 13.66 -8.11 5.26
C TYR A 597 13.07 -9.43 5.79
N ALA A 598 13.43 -10.53 5.16
CA ALA A 598 12.87 -11.86 5.42
C ALA A 598 13.19 -12.36 6.83
N THR A 599 12.42 -13.36 7.26
CA THR A 599 12.58 -14.09 8.53
C THR A 599 14.03 -14.54 8.72
N GLY A 600 14.60 -14.21 9.89
CA GLY A 600 15.98 -14.57 10.28
C GLY A 600 17.07 -13.67 9.69
N SER A 601 16.72 -12.67 8.86
CA SER A 601 17.66 -11.66 8.39
C SER A 601 18.03 -10.65 9.49
N LEU A 602 19.04 -9.81 9.26
CA LEU A 602 19.37 -8.71 10.16
C LEU A 602 18.28 -7.64 10.20
N TRP A 603 17.35 -7.66 9.25
CA TRP A 603 16.27 -6.71 9.08
C TRP A 603 14.88 -7.29 9.40
N ASP A 604 14.79 -8.51 9.90
CA ASP A 604 13.58 -9.29 10.14
C ASP A 604 12.50 -8.51 10.92
N ALA A 605 12.84 -7.97 12.08
CA ALA A 605 11.84 -7.39 12.99
C ALA A 605 12.34 -6.12 13.71
N ALA A 606 11.56 -5.05 13.60
CA ALA A 606 11.84 -3.80 14.31
C ALA A 606 11.93 -4.02 15.83
N GLY A 607 12.98 -3.50 16.45
CA GLY A 607 13.23 -3.62 17.89
C GLY A 607 13.66 -5.03 18.38
N VAL A 608 13.77 -6.00 17.49
CA VAL A 608 14.16 -7.40 17.79
C VAL A 608 15.40 -7.81 17.03
N SER A 609 15.41 -7.72 15.70
CA SER A 609 16.59 -7.97 14.87
C SER A 609 17.57 -6.80 14.99
N LYS A 610 18.75 -6.97 14.41
CA LYS A 610 19.82 -5.96 14.54
C LYS A 610 19.41 -4.58 14.01
N TYR A 611 18.72 -4.54 12.87
CA TYR A 611 18.33 -3.30 12.20
C TYR A 611 16.82 -3.10 12.17
N GLY A 612 16.04 -4.16 11.94
CA GLY A 612 14.64 -4.09 11.58
C GLY A 612 14.41 -3.57 10.15
N PRO A 613 13.20 -3.70 9.62
CA PRO A 613 12.86 -3.14 8.31
C PRO A 613 12.86 -1.61 8.35
N PRO A 614 12.99 -0.92 7.19
CA PRO A 614 12.90 0.54 7.12
C PRO A 614 11.52 1.04 7.56
N PRO A 615 11.41 2.29 8.02
CA PRO A 615 10.14 2.89 8.36
C PRO A 615 9.30 3.26 7.12
N GLY A 616 7.97 3.29 7.29
CA GLY A 616 7.06 3.95 6.36
C GLY A 616 6.38 3.06 5.32
N TYR A 617 6.68 1.77 5.24
CA TYR A 617 6.01 0.85 4.32
C TYR A 617 4.58 0.53 4.79
N LEU A 618 3.59 0.80 3.96
CA LEU A 618 2.21 0.36 4.20
C LEU A 618 2.09 -1.13 3.87
N THR A 619 1.60 -1.93 4.82
CA THR A 619 1.38 -3.37 4.60
C THR A 619 0.00 -3.67 4.06
N GLY A 620 -0.17 -4.87 3.45
CA GLY A 620 -1.42 -5.33 2.83
C GLY A 620 -2.65 -5.22 3.73
N GLY A 621 -2.53 -5.55 5.01
CA GLY A 621 -3.60 -5.38 5.99
C GLY A 621 -4.43 -6.64 6.26
N PRO A 622 -5.52 -6.52 7.03
CA PRO A 622 -6.36 -7.66 7.41
C PRO A 622 -6.92 -8.43 6.22
N ASN A 623 -6.69 -9.74 6.21
CA ASN A 623 -7.15 -10.64 5.15
C ASN A 623 -7.81 -11.90 5.73
N PRO A 624 -9.15 -11.95 5.85
CA PRO A 624 -9.85 -13.14 6.32
C PRO A 624 -9.80 -14.30 5.31
N SER A 625 -9.45 -14.02 4.06
CA SER A 625 -9.23 -15.04 3.02
C SER A 625 -7.80 -15.60 3.01
N TYR A 626 -6.97 -15.22 3.99
CA TYR A 626 -5.61 -15.75 4.12
C TYR A 626 -5.59 -17.26 4.03
N THR A 627 -4.83 -17.77 3.09
CA THR A 627 -4.55 -19.19 2.91
C THR A 627 -3.04 -19.40 2.99
N TRP A 628 -2.65 -20.54 3.48
CA TRP A 628 -1.29 -21.03 3.52
C TRP A 628 -1.22 -22.32 2.70
N ASP A 629 -0.09 -22.60 2.11
CA ASP A 629 0.01 -23.78 1.21
C ASP A 629 0.03 -25.12 1.93
N GLY A 630 0.05 -25.10 3.22
CA GLY A 630 -0.06 -26.26 4.13
C GLY A 630 0.68 -27.45 3.66
N CYS A 631 1.52 -27.80 3.18
CA CYS A 631 2.01 -28.94 2.42
C CYS A 631 1.14 -29.19 1.21
N CYS A 632 1.58 -28.86 0.06
CA CYS A 632 0.93 -29.32 -1.16
C CYS A 632 0.36 -30.72 -0.90
N PRO A 633 -0.93 -30.91 -0.76
CA PRO A 633 -1.50 -32.20 -0.39
C PRO A 633 -1.19 -33.28 -1.43
N ASN A 634 -0.62 -32.90 -2.57
CA ASN A 634 -0.22 -33.75 -3.68
C ASN A 634 1.29 -33.91 -3.83
N GLY A 635 2.07 -33.57 -2.79
CA GLY A 635 3.48 -33.93 -2.72
C GLY A 635 4.42 -32.99 -3.46
N CYS A 636 4.62 -31.77 -2.98
CA CYS A 636 5.84 -31.02 -3.26
C CYS A 636 7.00 -31.78 -2.59
N SER A 637 7.70 -32.57 -3.35
CA SER A 637 8.80 -33.38 -2.83
C SER A 637 9.92 -32.49 -2.30
N GLY A 638 10.25 -32.65 -1.03
CA GLY A 638 11.43 -32.04 -0.41
C GLY A 638 11.14 -31.10 0.76
N TYR A 639 9.88 -30.76 1.05
CA TYR A 639 9.50 -29.90 2.16
C TYR A 639 8.70 -30.66 3.22
N SER A 640 9.03 -30.46 4.50
CA SER A 640 8.28 -31.11 5.59
C SER A 640 7.04 -30.30 5.92
N CYS A 641 5.90 -30.93 5.85
CA CYS A 641 4.63 -30.39 6.24
C CYS A 641 4.49 -30.28 7.75
N GLY A 642 5.10 -29.32 8.38
CA GLY A 642 5.05 -29.13 9.81
C GLY A 642 4.41 -27.82 10.25
N ALA A 643 4.19 -26.90 9.29
CA ALA A 643 3.56 -25.62 9.60
C ALA A 643 2.05 -25.77 9.72
N ALA A 644 1.46 -25.09 10.68
CA ALA A 644 0.03 -24.86 10.78
C ALA A 644 -0.27 -23.42 10.35
N PRO A 645 -1.47 -23.13 9.78
CA PRO A 645 -1.84 -21.76 9.48
C PRO A 645 -1.74 -20.90 10.74
N LEU A 646 -1.24 -19.68 10.59
CA LEU A 646 -1.19 -18.75 11.71
C LEU A 646 -2.61 -18.31 12.10
N SER A 647 -2.87 -18.21 13.39
CA SER A 647 -4.10 -17.67 13.93
C SER A 647 -3.78 -16.68 15.05
N PRO A 648 -3.99 -15.36 14.83
CA PRO A 648 -4.40 -14.74 13.57
C PRO A 648 -3.37 -14.97 12.44
N PRO A 649 -3.72 -14.77 11.16
CA PRO A 649 -4.97 -14.24 10.58
C PRO A 649 -6.14 -15.20 10.52
N THR A 650 -5.87 -16.54 10.44
CA THR A 650 -6.90 -17.55 10.21
C THR A 650 -7.97 -17.56 11.31
N GLY A 651 -9.25 -17.63 10.91
CA GLY A 651 -10.38 -17.85 11.80
C GLY A 651 -10.74 -16.65 12.69
N GLN A 652 -10.30 -15.47 12.33
CA GLN A 652 -10.59 -14.24 13.04
C GLN A 652 -11.76 -13.45 12.40
N PRO A 653 -12.41 -12.54 13.13
CA PRO A 653 -13.21 -11.48 12.53
C PRO A 653 -12.38 -10.69 11.51
N ASP A 654 -13.01 -10.18 10.45
CA ASP A 654 -12.33 -9.60 9.31
C ASP A 654 -11.25 -8.59 9.68
N GLN A 655 -11.56 -7.60 10.53
CA GLN A 655 -10.62 -6.56 10.95
C GLN A 655 -9.50 -7.06 11.90
N LYS A 656 -9.59 -8.31 12.39
CA LYS A 656 -8.58 -8.96 13.22
C LYS A 656 -7.78 -10.04 12.48
N SER A 657 -8.08 -10.24 11.19
CA SER A 657 -7.39 -11.23 10.34
C SER A 657 -6.03 -10.71 9.88
N TYR A 658 -5.19 -10.32 10.83
CA TYR A 658 -3.84 -9.78 10.61
C TYR A 658 -2.88 -10.22 11.71
N ALA A 659 -1.64 -10.44 11.36
CA ALA A 659 -0.50 -10.58 12.25
C ALA A 659 0.76 -10.02 11.56
N ASP A 660 1.74 -9.57 12.34
CA ASP A 660 3.07 -9.23 11.83
C ASP A 660 3.88 -10.51 11.61
N PHE A 661 4.06 -10.92 10.37
CA PHE A 661 4.94 -12.03 10.00
C PHE A 661 5.47 -11.81 8.58
N ASN A 662 6.61 -12.42 8.27
CA ASN A 662 7.34 -12.23 7.02
C ASN A 662 7.88 -13.55 6.47
N ASP A 663 7.21 -14.65 6.81
CA ASP A 663 7.55 -15.97 6.33
C ASP A 663 7.02 -16.16 4.90
N GLY A 664 7.88 -16.61 4.02
CA GLY A 664 7.50 -17.05 2.69
C GLY A 664 6.71 -18.37 2.72
N TRP A 665 6.76 -19.13 1.61
CA TRP A 665 6.16 -20.45 1.55
C TRP A 665 6.65 -21.34 2.72
N PRO A 666 5.79 -22.14 3.38
CA PRO A 666 4.36 -22.36 3.12
C PRO A 666 3.39 -21.46 3.88
N LEU A 667 3.87 -20.45 4.60
CA LEU A 667 3.02 -19.57 5.41
C LEU A 667 2.47 -18.39 4.63
N ASP A 668 3.03 -18.07 3.47
CA ASP A 668 2.52 -17.14 2.47
C ASP A 668 2.11 -15.78 3.04
N SER A 669 3.03 -15.17 3.84
CA SER A 669 2.76 -13.90 4.51
C SER A 669 2.47 -12.74 3.55
N TRP A 670 2.87 -12.88 2.29
CA TRP A 670 2.60 -11.88 1.24
C TRP A 670 1.12 -11.51 1.15
N SER A 671 0.19 -12.43 1.31
CA SER A 671 -1.24 -12.15 1.23
C SER A 671 -1.81 -11.31 2.39
N VAL A 672 -0.97 -10.97 3.39
CA VAL A 672 -1.34 -10.20 4.60
C VAL A 672 -0.43 -9.01 4.84
N THR A 673 0.89 -9.21 4.72
CA THR A 673 1.86 -8.22 5.18
C THR A 673 2.74 -7.65 4.10
N GLU A 674 2.69 -8.14 2.87
CA GLU A 674 3.48 -7.57 1.77
C GLU A 674 3.14 -6.10 1.54
N PRO A 675 4.12 -5.22 1.42
CA PRO A 675 3.92 -3.87 0.92
C PRO A 675 3.90 -3.92 -0.61
N ASP A 676 3.39 -2.87 -1.22
CA ASP A 676 3.30 -2.71 -2.67
C ASP A 676 3.35 -1.23 -3.00
N ASP A 677 3.98 -0.85 -4.13
CA ASP A 677 4.12 0.55 -4.54
C ASP A 677 2.75 1.20 -4.77
N GLY A 678 1.79 0.45 -5.31
CA GLY A 678 0.42 0.92 -5.49
C GLY A 678 -0.31 1.15 -4.17
N TYR A 679 -0.09 0.30 -3.16
CA TYR A 679 -0.64 0.54 -1.81
C TYR A 679 -0.10 1.85 -1.25
N GLN A 680 1.20 2.06 -1.42
CA GLN A 680 1.89 3.25 -0.94
C GLN A 680 1.42 4.51 -1.67
N ALA A 681 1.30 4.46 -2.99
CA ALA A 681 0.87 5.60 -3.82
C ALA A 681 -0.52 6.09 -3.41
N LYS A 682 -1.47 5.18 -3.21
CA LYS A 682 -2.85 5.49 -2.77
C LYS A 682 -2.90 6.06 -1.36
N TYR A 683 -2.09 5.53 -0.46
CA TYR A 683 -1.95 6.07 0.89
C TYR A 683 -1.32 7.47 0.89
N LEU A 684 -0.24 7.68 0.12
CA LEU A 684 0.40 8.99 -0.02
C LEU A 684 -0.57 10.03 -0.57
N ARG A 685 -1.37 9.67 -1.59
CA ARG A 685 -2.40 10.55 -2.14
C ARG A 685 -3.44 10.92 -1.09
N LEU A 686 -3.94 9.95 -0.32
CA LEU A 686 -4.92 10.22 0.73
C LEU A 686 -4.32 11.08 1.84
N LEU A 687 -3.14 10.72 2.35
CA LEU A 687 -2.50 11.43 3.46
C LEU A 687 -2.16 12.87 3.08
N SER A 688 -1.71 13.11 1.85
CA SER A 688 -1.32 14.44 1.36
C SER A 688 -2.44 15.48 1.45
N LYS A 689 -3.73 15.07 1.42
CA LYS A 689 -4.88 15.95 1.59
C LYS A 689 -4.96 16.61 2.97
N PHE A 690 -4.27 16.03 3.95
CA PHE A 690 -4.32 16.41 5.35
C PHE A 690 -2.96 16.94 5.87
N VAL A 691 -1.99 17.14 4.99
CA VAL A 691 -0.67 17.74 5.27
C VAL A 691 -0.63 19.16 4.74
N HIS A 692 -0.39 20.14 5.63
CA HIS A 692 -0.38 21.57 5.31
C HIS A 692 0.91 22.25 5.76
#